data_77c579af63eb2ce8fabc8ab4e6d0861b
#
_entry.id   77c579af63eb2ce8fabc8ab4e6d0861b
#
_cell.length_a   1.000
_cell.length_b   1.000
_cell.length_c   1.000
_cell.angle_alpha   90.00
_cell.angle_beta   90.00
_cell.angle_gamma   90.00
#
_symmetry.space_group_name_H-M   'P 1'
#
loop_
_entity.id
_entity.type
_entity.pdbx_description
1 polymer ?
#
loop_
_entity_poly.entity_id
_entity_poly.type
_entity_poly.pdbx_seq_one_letter_code
_entity_poly.pdbx_strand_id
1 'polypeptide(L)'
;MARRFGARILRFLAFGIVAVLALGAIGAAVIVSWGEDPLPPDTFVVAEDSPVPVPEAACLDRNPLRNAYFGDVHVHTSVSSDSWMFGVRLLPEDAYRYGFGEPVLLPPNDANGNPTREVRIDRPLDFVAVTDHAEFLGEIDICTDESSGGYETDFCKMFRKGTGRDPALAFQIMSPVTWRDDETCGADGRKCLERTLSNWQRTIAAAQKFNDTSERCERTAFVAYEYSSFRQGSNLHRNVIFKNEVVPKSPVSYLDAHREWDLWAMLKHGCKESGKGCDVLAIPHNSNISNGRMFAVDYPRASSVEEQAARAKLRIEMEPIVEVMQHKGDSECRNGVSGVLNSEDELCDFEPFENGAFETVSGSRDPGDCYEGPLADLALHPGPNCVSKLSYVRYALTEGLKEEARIGENPFKFGLTAATDTHNALAGGVEERSYPGHLGKADQNATMRTNYDNTIAGNANNSPGGLIGVWAEENDRAALFDSMRRKEVFGTSGPRIVPRFFGGWDLDPTLCGEANGVAIADATAVAMGGDLTSRPSDDAAPSFMSLALADPGTEQAPGNPLQRLQIIKGWVDDDGTSNQAIYEVAGTPNNGAGVDTDTCETSGDGFGQLCSVWTDPDFDPSRRAVYYMRSVENPSCRYNAWQCIGLEGEDRPADCDDPSRKLVIQERAWTSPIWYTPAG
;
A
#
# COMPACT_ATOMS: atom_id res chain seq x y z
N MET A 1 10.63 57.16 40.55
CA MET A 1 10.37 55.71 40.68
C MET A 1 8.98 55.29 40.19
N ALA A 2 7.94 56.06 40.29
CA ALA A 2 6.58 55.69 39.91
C ALA A 2 6.32 55.39 38.40
N ARG A 3 7.04 56.03 37.45
CA ARG A 3 6.85 55.78 36.00
C ARG A 3 7.41 54.46 35.51
N ARG A 4 8.37 53.83 36.21
CA ARG A 4 8.90 52.49 35.84
C ARG A 4 8.05 51.33 36.37
N PHE A 5 7.24 51.57 37.41
CA PHE A 5 6.35 50.54 37.97
C PHE A 5 5.09 50.35 37.11
N GLY A 6 4.53 51.44 36.58
CA GLY A 6 3.34 51.37 35.71
C GLY A 6 3.63 50.64 34.36
N ALA A 7 4.83 50.82 33.79
CA ALA A 7 5.20 50.18 32.53
C ALA A 7 5.42 48.65 32.69
N ARG A 8 5.81 48.14 33.85
CA ARG A 8 5.93 46.72 34.15
C ARG A 8 4.55 46.08 34.33
N ILE A 9 3.64 46.71 35.03
CA ILE A 9 2.26 46.24 35.23
C ILE A 9 1.52 46.19 33.89
N LEU A 10 1.69 47.18 33.01
CA LEU A 10 1.09 47.19 31.68
C LEU A 10 1.63 46.04 30.79
N ARG A 11 2.92 45.70 30.90
CA ARG A 11 3.52 44.57 30.18
C ARG A 11 3.02 43.21 30.72
N PHE A 12 2.85 43.05 32.02
CA PHE A 12 2.27 41.83 32.58
C PHE A 12 0.79 41.65 32.22
N LEU A 13 0.01 42.75 32.20
CA LEU A 13 -1.36 42.72 31.72
C LEU A 13 -1.45 42.39 30.21
N ALA A 14 -0.58 42.97 29.40
CA ALA A 14 -0.50 42.64 27.96
C ALA A 14 -0.11 41.18 27.72
N PHE A 15 0.86 40.65 28.47
CA PHE A 15 1.22 39.20 28.41
C PHE A 15 0.07 38.32 28.89
N GLY A 16 -0.66 38.70 29.94
CA GLY A 16 -1.83 37.97 30.41
C GLY A 16 -2.95 37.91 29.36
N ILE A 17 -3.22 39.05 28.71
CA ILE A 17 -4.23 39.11 27.63
C ILE A 17 -3.83 38.29 26.43
N VAL A 18 -2.55 38.32 26.00
CA VAL A 18 -2.04 37.50 24.90
C VAL A 18 -2.12 36.02 25.26
N ALA A 19 -1.79 35.61 26.48
CA ALA A 19 -1.94 34.24 26.95
C ALA A 19 -3.40 33.78 26.98
N VAL A 20 -4.32 34.59 27.41
CA VAL A 20 -5.77 34.28 27.41
C VAL A 20 -6.32 34.21 25.99
N LEU A 21 -5.88 35.09 25.08
CA LEU A 21 -6.25 35.03 23.66
C LEU A 21 -5.64 33.80 22.97
N ALA A 22 -4.41 33.43 23.31
CA ALA A 22 -3.79 32.20 22.79
C ALA A 22 -4.49 30.94 23.31
N LEU A 23 -4.85 30.89 24.60
CA LEU A 23 -5.65 29.82 25.18
C LEU A 23 -7.07 29.78 24.62
N GLY A 24 -7.66 30.94 24.34
CA GLY A 24 -8.94 31.03 23.66
C GLY A 24 -8.89 30.55 22.21
N ALA A 25 -7.82 30.87 21.48
CA ALA A 25 -7.59 30.40 20.12
C ALA A 25 -7.32 28.88 20.08
N ILE A 26 -6.55 28.36 21.05
CA ILE A 26 -6.34 26.91 21.21
C ILE A 26 -7.66 26.22 21.59
N GLY A 27 -8.44 26.79 22.49
CA GLY A 27 -9.78 26.30 22.83
C GLY A 27 -10.75 26.33 21.65
N ALA A 28 -10.72 27.36 20.82
CA ALA A 28 -11.52 27.45 19.60
C ALA A 28 -11.05 26.43 18.53
N ALA A 29 -9.73 26.22 18.38
CA ALA A 29 -9.18 25.22 17.47
C ALA A 29 -9.54 23.79 17.93
N VAL A 30 -9.56 23.53 19.24
CA VAL A 30 -10.01 22.24 19.80
C VAL A 30 -11.53 22.06 19.59
N ILE A 31 -12.34 23.11 19.76
CA ILE A 31 -13.80 23.05 19.54
C ILE A 31 -14.13 22.86 18.04
N VAL A 32 -13.34 23.45 17.13
CA VAL A 32 -13.50 23.22 15.66
C VAL A 32 -13.17 21.79 15.28
N SER A 33 -12.30 21.09 16.04
CA SER A 33 -12.03 19.66 15.82
C SER A 33 -13.18 18.72 16.24
N TRP A 34 -14.21 19.23 16.88
CA TRP A 34 -15.40 18.49 17.35
C TRP A 34 -16.64 18.77 16.47
N GLY A 35 -16.45 19.47 15.34
CA GLY A 35 -17.52 19.76 14.39
C GLY A 35 -17.93 18.54 13.55
N GLU A 36 -18.96 18.73 12.73
CA GLU A 36 -19.39 17.77 11.71
C GLU A 36 -18.26 17.50 10.71
N ASP A 37 -18.34 16.35 10.01
CA ASP A 37 -17.40 16.05 8.94
C ASP A 37 -17.42 17.13 7.86
N PRO A 38 -16.26 17.49 7.29
CA PRO A 38 -16.23 18.50 6.25
C PRO A 38 -17.00 18.01 5.02
N LEU A 39 -17.94 18.84 4.54
CA LEU A 39 -18.55 18.61 3.24
C LEU A 39 -17.55 19.02 2.15
N PRO A 40 -17.45 18.23 1.07
CA PRO A 40 -16.52 18.53 -0.01
C PRO A 40 -16.96 19.83 -0.73
N PRO A 41 -16.03 20.76 -1.01
CA PRO A 41 -16.27 21.84 -1.96
C PRO A 41 -16.66 21.28 -3.35
N ASP A 42 -17.32 22.10 -4.18
CA ASP A 42 -17.79 21.71 -5.52
C ASP A 42 -16.69 21.16 -6.46
N THR A 43 -15.42 21.42 -6.17
CA THR A 43 -14.27 20.87 -6.89
C THR A 43 -14.04 19.39 -6.64
N PHE A 44 -14.46 18.88 -5.47
CA PHE A 44 -14.26 17.49 -5.04
C PHE A 44 -15.51 16.63 -5.15
N VAL A 45 -16.50 17.07 -5.94
CA VAL A 45 -17.72 16.31 -6.22
C VAL A 45 -17.77 15.92 -7.70
N VAL A 46 -18.47 14.84 -7.99
CA VAL A 46 -18.79 14.44 -9.36
C VAL A 46 -19.60 15.54 -10.05
N ALA A 47 -19.29 15.85 -11.30
CA ALA A 47 -20.01 16.87 -12.05
C ALA A 47 -21.49 16.50 -12.25
N GLU A 48 -22.39 17.52 -12.18
CA GLU A 48 -23.83 17.29 -12.35
C GLU A 48 -24.20 16.72 -13.73
N ASP A 49 -23.43 17.05 -14.76
CA ASP A 49 -23.59 16.61 -16.14
C ASP A 49 -22.80 15.32 -16.46
N SER A 50 -22.15 14.71 -15.48
CA SER A 50 -21.47 13.43 -15.68
C SER A 50 -22.46 12.37 -16.17
N PRO A 51 -22.11 11.63 -17.24
CA PRO A 51 -22.93 10.54 -17.72
C PRO A 51 -23.05 9.44 -16.65
N VAL A 52 -24.17 8.73 -16.64
CA VAL A 52 -24.29 7.50 -15.83
C VAL A 52 -23.43 6.43 -16.52
N PRO A 53 -22.61 5.66 -15.74
CA PRO A 53 -21.80 4.60 -16.32
C PRO A 53 -22.66 3.62 -17.10
N VAL A 54 -22.20 3.25 -18.29
CA VAL A 54 -22.83 2.20 -19.09
C VAL A 54 -22.13 0.89 -18.73
N PRO A 55 -22.89 -0.18 -18.38
CA PRO A 55 -22.26 -1.48 -18.16
C PRO A 55 -21.46 -1.92 -19.38
N GLU A 56 -20.25 -2.39 -19.15
CA GLU A 56 -19.40 -2.98 -20.19
C GLU A 56 -20.01 -4.29 -20.70
N ALA A 57 -19.62 -4.74 -21.89
CA ALA A 57 -20.08 -6.04 -22.41
C ALA A 57 -19.40 -7.15 -21.61
N ALA A 58 -20.13 -8.24 -21.34
CA ALA A 58 -19.54 -9.40 -20.67
C ALA A 58 -18.36 -9.97 -21.48
N CYS A 59 -17.29 -10.35 -20.81
CA CYS A 59 -16.10 -10.89 -21.44
C CYS A 59 -16.32 -12.31 -21.99
N LEU A 60 -15.65 -12.63 -23.09
CA LEU A 60 -15.74 -13.94 -23.74
C LEU A 60 -15.19 -15.09 -22.86
N ASP A 61 -14.22 -14.77 -21.99
CA ASP A 61 -13.56 -15.72 -21.07
C ASP A 61 -14.14 -15.70 -19.66
N ARG A 62 -15.33 -15.13 -19.49
CA ARG A 62 -16.00 -15.06 -18.18
C ARG A 62 -16.09 -16.43 -17.50
N ASN A 63 -15.58 -16.50 -16.27
CA ASN A 63 -15.53 -17.72 -15.47
C ASN A 63 -16.27 -17.54 -14.13
N PRO A 64 -17.41 -18.23 -13.90
CA PRO A 64 -18.13 -18.14 -12.63
C PRO A 64 -17.34 -18.60 -11.39
N LEU A 65 -16.32 -19.46 -11.59
CA LEU A 65 -15.38 -19.87 -10.52
C LEU A 65 -14.25 -18.89 -10.33
N ARG A 66 -14.23 -17.81 -11.08
CA ARG A 66 -13.25 -16.71 -11.11
C ARG A 66 -11.90 -17.13 -11.69
N ASN A 67 -11.24 -16.23 -12.32
CA ASN A 67 -9.85 -16.29 -12.75
C ASN A 67 -9.00 -15.44 -11.82
N ALA A 68 -7.71 -15.77 -11.69
CA ALA A 68 -6.73 -14.91 -11.02
C ALA A 68 -6.20 -13.89 -12.03
N TYR A 69 -6.48 -12.61 -11.83
CA TYR A 69 -5.94 -11.51 -12.62
C TYR A 69 -4.85 -10.80 -11.82
N PHE A 70 -3.73 -10.49 -12.47
CA PHE A 70 -2.58 -9.84 -11.86
C PHE A 70 -2.43 -8.40 -12.33
N GLY A 71 -2.21 -7.50 -11.38
CA GLY A 71 -2.05 -6.09 -11.68
C GLY A 71 -1.07 -5.37 -10.77
N ASP A 72 -0.91 -4.08 -11.05
CA ASP A 72 -0.20 -3.15 -10.20
C ASP A 72 -1.06 -1.90 -10.00
N VAL A 73 -1.33 -1.57 -8.74
CA VAL A 73 -2.23 -0.49 -8.33
C VAL A 73 -1.52 0.61 -7.55
N HIS A 74 -0.18 0.68 -7.70
CA HIS A 74 0.66 1.66 -7.03
C HIS A 74 1.83 2.05 -7.94
N VAL A 75 1.59 3.05 -8.79
CA VAL A 75 2.50 3.44 -9.87
C VAL A 75 2.58 4.95 -10.00
N HIS A 76 3.80 5.50 -9.97
CA HIS A 76 4.09 6.92 -10.12
C HIS A 76 4.75 7.23 -11.47
N THR A 77 4.39 8.37 -12.04
CA THR A 77 4.92 8.90 -13.29
C THR A 77 5.55 10.27 -13.08
N SER A 78 5.99 10.93 -14.15
CA SER A 78 6.52 12.29 -14.04
C SER A 78 5.51 13.34 -13.59
N VAL A 79 4.25 12.96 -13.38
CA VAL A 79 3.22 13.83 -12.80
C VAL A 79 3.34 13.87 -11.27
N SER A 80 3.94 12.85 -10.65
CA SER A 80 4.36 12.86 -9.24
C SER A 80 5.64 13.67 -9.05
N SER A 81 5.68 14.48 -7.98
CA SER A 81 6.81 15.37 -7.68
C SER A 81 8.14 14.64 -7.53
N ASP A 82 8.16 13.55 -6.82
CA ASP A 82 9.34 12.73 -6.54
C ASP A 82 9.84 11.96 -7.77
N SER A 83 8.96 11.33 -8.54
CA SER A 83 9.32 10.71 -9.81
C SER A 83 9.96 11.70 -10.78
N TRP A 84 9.39 12.90 -10.87
CA TRP A 84 9.98 13.96 -11.70
C TRP A 84 11.38 14.36 -11.21
N MET A 85 11.58 14.49 -9.89
CA MET A 85 12.87 14.80 -9.28
C MET A 85 13.90 13.68 -9.48
N PHE A 86 13.48 12.41 -9.54
CA PHE A 86 14.33 11.29 -9.95
C PHE A 86 14.65 11.28 -11.45
N GLY A 87 14.24 12.31 -12.18
CA GLY A 87 14.58 12.49 -13.60
C GLY A 87 13.71 11.69 -14.55
N VAL A 88 12.64 11.09 -14.07
CA VAL A 88 11.64 10.42 -14.89
C VAL A 88 10.83 11.44 -15.67
N ARG A 89 10.52 11.12 -16.93
CA ARG A 89 9.73 11.97 -17.84
C ARG A 89 8.60 11.20 -18.52
N LEU A 90 8.39 9.95 -18.12
CA LEU A 90 7.29 9.11 -18.55
C LEU A 90 5.99 9.62 -17.94
N LEU A 91 4.94 9.66 -18.74
CA LEU A 91 3.60 10.13 -18.39
C LEU A 91 2.68 8.95 -18.00
N PRO A 92 1.48 9.19 -17.46
CA PRO A 92 0.52 8.13 -17.13
C PRO A 92 0.26 7.15 -18.28
N GLU A 93 0.19 7.65 -19.52
CA GLU A 93 0.04 6.79 -20.71
C GLU A 93 1.20 5.80 -20.90
N ASP A 94 2.43 6.20 -20.55
CA ASP A 94 3.60 5.35 -20.70
C ASP A 94 3.61 4.23 -19.65
N ALA A 95 3.09 4.51 -18.45
CA ALA A 95 2.93 3.48 -17.41
C ALA A 95 1.94 2.39 -17.83
N TYR A 96 0.80 2.78 -18.41
CA TYR A 96 -0.13 1.79 -18.98
C TYR A 96 0.49 1.03 -20.16
N ARG A 97 1.20 1.71 -21.08
CA ARG A 97 1.90 1.07 -22.20
C ARG A 97 2.88 0.00 -21.70
N TYR A 98 3.73 0.36 -20.72
CA TYR A 98 4.69 -0.57 -20.15
C TYR A 98 4.00 -1.76 -19.47
N GLY A 99 3.06 -1.52 -18.57
CA GLY A 99 2.34 -2.57 -17.84
C GLY A 99 1.61 -3.53 -18.79
N PHE A 100 1.16 -3.06 -19.95
CA PHE A 100 0.51 -3.86 -20.99
C PHE A 100 1.47 -4.38 -22.08
N GLY A 101 2.79 -4.34 -21.84
CA GLY A 101 3.78 -5.05 -22.64
C GLY A 101 4.47 -4.24 -23.73
N GLU A 102 4.27 -2.91 -23.81
CA GLU A 102 5.03 -2.07 -24.73
C GLU A 102 6.32 -1.56 -24.10
N PRO A 103 7.41 -1.35 -24.88
CA PRO A 103 8.66 -0.83 -24.34
C PRO A 103 8.54 0.67 -24.01
N VAL A 104 9.30 1.11 -23.01
CA VAL A 104 9.52 2.52 -22.67
C VAL A 104 11.00 2.83 -22.50
N LEU A 105 11.37 4.12 -22.46
CA LEU A 105 12.76 4.54 -22.29
C LEU A 105 12.97 5.16 -20.92
N LEU A 106 14.01 4.72 -20.23
CA LEU A 106 14.45 5.21 -18.92
C LEU A 106 15.83 5.88 -18.97
N PRO A 107 16.22 6.66 -17.94
CA PRO A 107 17.61 7.04 -17.74
C PRO A 107 18.57 5.84 -17.78
N PRO A 108 19.86 6.03 -18.15
CA PRO A 108 20.57 7.30 -18.29
C PRO A 108 20.15 8.10 -19.52
N ASN A 109 20.30 9.43 -19.43
CA ASN A 109 19.97 10.33 -20.53
C ASN A 109 21.18 10.60 -21.43
N ASP A 110 20.94 10.85 -22.71
CA ASP A 110 21.94 11.35 -23.66
C ASP A 110 22.35 12.80 -23.38
N ALA A 111 23.25 13.36 -24.21
CA ALA A 111 23.71 14.74 -24.08
C ALA A 111 22.59 15.79 -24.27
N ASN A 112 21.47 15.42 -24.85
CA ASN A 112 20.31 16.28 -25.06
C ASN A 112 19.26 16.12 -23.93
N GLY A 113 19.50 15.22 -22.97
CA GLY A 113 18.59 14.95 -21.86
C GLY A 113 17.54 13.88 -22.15
N ASN A 114 17.60 13.19 -23.28
CA ASN A 114 16.66 12.13 -23.62
C ASN A 114 17.06 10.80 -22.98
N PRO A 115 16.11 10.02 -22.42
CA PRO A 115 16.37 8.71 -21.88
C PRO A 115 16.80 7.71 -22.99
N THR A 116 17.72 6.80 -22.65
CA THR A 116 18.35 5.92 -23.66
C THR A 116 18.23 4.43 -23.37
N ARG A 117 17.82 4.05 -22.17
CA ARG A 117 17.66 2.64 -21.77
C ARG A 117 16.25 2.17 -22.06
N GLU A 118 16.10 1.32 -23.09
CA GLU A 118 14.83 0.65 -23.34
C GLU A 118 14.58 -0.44 -22.31
N VAL A 119 13.36 -0.46 -21.77
CA VAL A 119 12.87 -1.48 -20.84
C VAL A 119 11.49 -1.95 -21.27
N ARG A 120 11.21 -3.23 -21.05
CA ARG A 120 9.93 -3.86 -21.36
C ARG A 120 9.62 -4.87 -20.26
N ILE A 121 8.36 -4.96 -19.86
CA ILE A 121 7.91 -5.99 -18.92
C ILE A 121 7.92 -7.37 -19.63
N ASP A 122 8.39 -8.40 -18.93
CA ASP A 122 8.48 -9.74 -19.50
C ASP A 122 7.09 -10.37 -19.72
N ARG A 123 6.17 -10.13 -18.80
CA ARG A 123 4.79 -10.62 -18.86
C ARG A 123 3.82 -9.45 -18.63
N PRO A 124 3.00 -9.07 -19.62
CA PRO A 124 2.01 -8.03 -19.47
C PRO A 124 1.08 -8.28 -18.27
N LEU A 125 0.61 -7.21 -17.64
CA LEU A 125 -0.39 -7.25 -16.57
C LEU A 125 -1.79 -7.31 -17.17
N ASP A 126 -2.74 -7.87 -16.39
CA ASP A 126 -4.16 -7.88 -16.73
C ASP A 126 -4.80 -6.51 -16.44
N PHE A 127 -4.34 -5.82 -15.40
CA PHE A 127 -4.84 -4.49 -15.05
C PHE A 127 -3.77 -3.60 -14.39
N VAL A 128 -3.95 -2.28 -14.52
CA VAL A 128 -3.05 -1.26 -13.97
C VAL A 128 -3.86 -0.08 -13.43
N ALA A 129 -3.42 0.51 -12.32
CA ALA A 129 -3.84 1.81 -11.83
C ALA A 129 -2.62 2.72 -11.66
N VAL A 130 -2.60 3.87 -12.34
CA VAL A 130 -1.60 4.92 -12.11
C VAL A 130 -2.09 5.79 -10.97
N THR A 131 -1.23 5.94 -9.94
CA THR A 131 -1.57 6.56 -8.65
C THR A 131 -0.64 7.71 -8.33
N ASP A 132 -0.42 8.62 -9.27
CA ASP A 132 0.38 9.82 -9.02
C ASP A 132 -0.13 10.60 -7.79
N HIS A 133 0.78 11.18 -7.02
CA HIS A 133 0.46 11.99 -5.84
C HIS A 133 -0.50 13.12 -6.18
N ALA A 134 -1.61 13.24 -5.45
CA ALA A 134 -2.56 14.34 -5.63
C ALA A 134 -1.99 15.69 -5.18
N GLU A 135 -1.01 15.67 -4.30
CA GLU A 135 -0.34 16.83 -3.78
C GLU A 135 0.52 17.49 -4.86
N PHE A 136 0.42 18.80 -4.94
CA PHE A 136 1.24 19.63 -5.85
C PHE A 136 1.11 19.34 -7.34
N LEU A 137 0.08 18.63 -7.80
CA LEU A 137 -0.16 18.36 -9.23
C LEU A 137 -0.13 19.63 -10.10
N GLY A 138 -0.70 20.73 -9.61
CA GLY A 138 -0.73 22.01 -10.32
C GLY A 138 0.61 22.72 -10.28
N GLU A 139 1.29 22.70 -9.14
CA GLU A 139 2.61 23.29 -8.94
C GLU A 139 3.66 22.62 -9.83
N ILE A 140 3.65 21.28 -9.89
CA ILE A 140 4.56 20.53 -10.75
C ILE A 140 4.38 20.94 -12.22
N ASP A 141 3.15 21.00 -12.71
CA ASP A 141 2.85 21.40 -14.08
C ASP A 141 3.34 22.84 -14.36
N ILE A 142 3.10 23.77 -13.42
CA ILE A 142 3.61 25.14 -13.54
C ILE A 142 5.13 25.17 -13.56
N CYS A 143 5.78 24.42 -12.68
CA CYS A 143 7.23 24.41 -12.54
C CYS A 143 7.98 23.71 -13.67
N THR A 144 7.29 22.89 -14.45
CA THR A 144 7.87 22.13 -15.57
C THR A 144 7.52 22.69 -16.96
N ASP A 145 6.56 23.62 -17.03
CA ASP A 145 6.13 24.31 -18.26
C ASP A 145 6.78 25.69 -18.35
N GLU A 146 7.76 25.86 -19.24
CA GLU A 146 8.47 27.15 -19.47
C GLU A 146 7.51 28.29 -19.85
N SER A 147 6.35 27.98 -20.39
CA SER A 147 5.33 28.95 -20.79
C SER A 147 4.38 29.37 -19.66
N SER A 148 4.46 28.76 -18.49
CA SER A 148 3.49 28.85 -17.36
C SER A 148 3.66 30.18 -16.65
N GLY A 149 4.00 31.19 -16.80
CA GLY A 149 4.08 32.44 -16.01
C GLY A 149 4.54 32.30 -14.53
N GLY A 150 4.66 31.08 -14.02
CA GLY A 150 5.19 30.70 -12.70
C GLY A 150 6.53 29.94 -12.75
N TYR A 151 7.00 29.60 -13.95
CA TYR A 151 8.22 28.80 -14.15
C TYR A 151 9.48 29.40 -13.46
N GLU A 152 9.61 30.72 -13.42
CA GLU A 152 10.76 31.44 -12.87
C GLU A 152 10.62 31.79 -11.38
N THR A 153 9.56 31.38 -10.68
CA THR A 153 9.43 31.57 -9.24
C THR A 153 10.53 30.83 -8.47
N ASP A 154 10.81 31.28 -7.25
CA ASP A 154 11.88 30.65 -6.45
C ASP A 154 11.51 29.23 -6.05
N PHE A 155 10.23 28.97 -5.80
CA PHE A 155 9.72 27.61 -5.58
C PHE A 155 10.00 26.71 -6.76
N CYS A 156 9.64 27.11 -7.99
CA CYS A 156 9.84 26.32 -9.19
C CYS A 156 11.33 26.12 -9.53
N LYS A 157 12.19 27.12 -9.28
CA LYS A 157 13.65 26.98 -9.42
C LYS A 157 14.22 25.96 -8.43
N MET A 158 13.74 25.99 -7.17
CA MET A 158 14.12 25.02 -6.15
C MET A 158 13.65 23.62 -6.54
N PHE A 159 12.38 23.46 -6.95
CA PHE A 159 11.82 22.20 -7.42
C PHE A 159 12.64 21.59 -8.56
N ARG A 160 12.94 22.35 -9.62
CA ARG A 160 13.72 21.84 -10.76
C ARG A 160 15.18 21.51 -10.44
N LYS A 161 15.76 22.14 -9.43
CA LYS A 161 17.11 21.81 -8.92
C LYS A 161 17.10 20.62 -7.98
N GLY A 162 15.95 20.29 -7.42
CA GLY A 162 15.80 19.21 -6.45
C GLY A 162 16.29 17.88 -7.02
N THR A 163 17.06 17.18 -6.22
CA THR A 163 17.58 15.85 -6.53
C THR A 163 16.85 14.76 -5.73
N GLY A 164 15.69 15.10 -5.15
CA GLY A 164 15.05 14.28 -4.10
C GLY A 164 15.78 14.32 -2.75
N ARG A 165 16.94 14.97 -2.71
CA ARG A 165 17.81 15.10 -1.52
C ARG A 165 17.89 16.54 -0.99
N ASP A 166 17.15 17.50 -1.58
CA ASP A 166 17.15 18.88 -1.10
C ASP A 166 16.34 19.00 0.19
N PRO A 167 16.95 19.30 1.36
CA PRO A 167 16.26 19.35 2.63
C PRO A 167 15.14 20.40 2.67
N ALA A 168 15.28 21.52 1.94
CA ALA A 168 14.28 22.58 1.92
C ALA A 168 13.02 22.15 1.15
N LEU A 169 13.21 21.48 0.00
CA LEU A 169 12.11 20.94 -0.78
C LEU A 169 11.44 19.76 -0.07
N ALA A 170 12.25 18.86 0.51
CA ALA A 170 11.74 17.77 1.33
C ALA A 170 10.92 18.31 2.52
N PHE A 171 11.42 19.34 3.21
CA PHE A 171 10.68 19.99 4.30
C PHE A 171 9.37 20.59 3.83
N GLN A 172 9.31 21.19 2.65
CA GLN A 172 8.08 21.80 2.12
C GLN A 172 7.04 20.76 1.70
N ILE A 173 7.47 19.69 1.02
CA ILE A 173 6.61 18.57 0.60
C ILE A 173 6.14 17.77 1.82
N MET A 174 7.01 17.57 2.82
CA MET A 174 6.76 16.78 4.02
C MET A 174 6.28 17.63 5.21
N SER A 175 6.08 18.95 5.02
CA SER A 175 5.67 19.85 6.10
C SER A 175 4.25 19.54 6.54
N PRO A 176 3.98 19.48 7.85
CA PRO A 176 2.62 19.42 8.37
C PRO A 176 1.83 20.73 8.14
N VAL A 177 2.49 21.77 7.63
CA VAL A 177 1.87 23.06 7.31
C VAL A 177 1.45 23.04 5.83
N THR A 178 0.17 22.92 5.61
CA THR A 178 -0.48 22.90 4.30
C THR A 178 -0.56 24.32 3.75
N TRP A 179 0.43 24.75 2.98
CA TRP A 179 0.37 26.02 2.27
C TRP A 179 0.88 25.86 0.85
N ARG A 180 0.24 26.55 -0.06
CA ARG A 180 0.68 26.68 -1.44
C ARG A 180 1.48 27.96 -1.60
N ASP A 181 2.48 27.95 -2.48
CA ASP A 181 3.32 29.12 -2.76
C ASP A 181 2.51 30.20 -3.51
N ASP A 182 2.26 31.36 -2.85
CA ASP A 182 1.44 32.44 -3.41
C ASP A 182 2.04 33.02 -4.71
N GLU A 183 3.37 33.02 -4.86
CA GLU A 183 4.04 33.52 -6.06
C GLU A 183 3.78 32.59 -7.26
N THR A 184 3.79 31.29 -7.03
CA THR A 184 3.52 30.28 -8.04
C THR A 184 2.03 30.10 -8.31
N CYS A 185 1.22 29.95 -7.25
CA CYS A 185 -0.19 29.60 -7.34
C CYS A 185 -1.14 30.80 -7.43
N GLY A 186 -0.65 32.03 -7.16
CA GLY A 186 -1.47 33.20 -6.90
C GLY A 186 -2.00 33.21 -5.46
N ALA A 187 -2.32 34.39 -4.92
CA ALA A 187 -2.77 34.56 -3.54
C ALA A 187 -4.08 33.82 -3.21
N ASP A 188 -4.84 33.41 -4.21
CA ASP A 188 -6.09 32.64 -4.09
C ASP A 188 -5.91 31.14 -4.48
N GLY A 189 -4.68 30.71 -4.77
CA GLY A 189 -4.34 29.34 -5.16
C GLY A 189 -4.91 28.88 -6.53
N ARG A 190 -5.62 29.79 -7.23
CA ARG A 190 -6.40 29.44 -8.43
C ARG A 190 -5.57 28.91 -9.57
N LYS A 191 -4.38 29.44 -9.82
CA LYS A 191 -3.50 28.97 -10.91
C LYS A 191 -3.13 27.51 -10.74
N CYS A 192 -2.76 27.11 -9.51
CA CYS A 192 -2.43 25.72 -9.22
C CYS A 192 -3.66 24.82 -9.32
N LEU A 193 -4.83 25.27 -8.86
CA LEU A 193 -6.06 24.50 -9.01
C LEU A 193 -6.42 24.25 -10.48
N GLU A 194 -6.34 25.25 -11.34
CA GLU A 194 -6.61 25.12 -12.78
C GLU A 194 -5.67 24.08 -13.44
N ARG A 195 -4.39 24.08 -13.05
CA ARG A 195 -3.41 23.10 -13.53
C ARG A 195 -3.64 21.70 -12.92
N THR A 196 -4.02 21.61 -11.65
CA THR A 196 -4.44 20.35 -11.02
C THR A 196 -5.60 19.70 -11.80
N LEU A 197 -6.64 20.49 -12.12
CA LEU A 197 -7.78 20.01 -12.91
C LEU A 197 -7.35 19.50 -14.29
N SER A 198 -6.42 20.21 -14.95
CA SER A 198 -5.89 19.79 -16.27
C SER A 198 -5.13 18.47 -16.19
N ASN A 199 -4.25 18.30 -15.20
CA ASN A 199 -3.50 17.06 -15.01
C ASN A 199 -4.42 15.89 -14.62
N TRP A 200 -5.41 16.13 -13.77
CA TRP A 200 -6.40 15.13 -13.43
C TRP A 200 -7.18 14.64 -14.65
N GLN A 201 -7.61 15.55 -15.53
CA GLN A 201 -8.25 15.18 -16.80
C GLN A 201 -7.31 14.37 -17.72
N ARG A 202 -6.01 14.64 -17.72
CA ARG A 202 -5.01 13.85 -18.46
C ARG A 202 -4.90 12.43 -17.89
N THR A 203 -4.88 12.28 -16.57
CA THR A 203 -4.86 10.95 -15.89
C THR A 203 -6.13 10.15 -16.24
N ILE A 204 -7.30 10.78 -16.16
CA ILE A 204 -8.57 10.15 -16.55
C ILE A 204 -8.52 9.70 -18.02
N ALA A 205 -8.09 10.59 -18.93
CA ALA A 205 -8.02 10.30 -20.36
C ALA A 205 -7.03 9.16 -20.68
N ALA A 206 -5.90 9.09 -19.97
CA ALA A 206 -4.94 7.99 -20.10
C ALA A 206 -5.57 6.64 -19.69
N ALA A 207 -6.22 6.59 -18.52
CA ALA A 207 -6.92 5.38 -18.08
C ALA A 207 -8.02 4.95 -19.07
N GLN A 208 -8.82 5.90 -19.58
CA GLN A 208 -9.86 5.59 -20.56
C GLN A 208 -9.30 5.06 -21.89
N LYS A 209 -8.18 5.61 -22.35
CA LYS A 209 -7.53 5.19 -23.59
C LYS A 209 -7.04 3.74 -23.55
N PHE A 210 -6.59 3.27 -22.39
CA PHE A 210 -6.00 1.94 -22.24
C PHE A 210 -6.96 0.89 -21.69
N ASN A 211 -8.13 1.28 -21.20
CA ASN A 211 -9.17 0.34 -20.77
C ASN A 211 -9.82 -0.32 -22.01
N ASP A 212 -9.80 -1.65 -22.06
CA ASP A 212 -10.46 -2.43 -23.11
C ASP A 212 -11.90 -2.72 -22.72
N THR A 213 -12.85 -2.01 -23.32
CA THR A 213 -14.29 -2.19 -23.10
C THR A 213 -14.93 -3.15 -24.12
N SER A 214 -14.12 -3.82 -24.95
CA SER A 214 -14.61 -4.85 -25.88
C SER A 214 -14.89 -6.17 -25.16
N GLU A 215 -15.61 -7.08 -25.81
CA GLU A 215 -15.87 -8.43 -25.28
C GLU A 215 -14.58 -9.27 -25.06
N ARG A 216 -13.41 -8.80 -25.51
CA ARG A 216 -12.13 -9.50 -25.27
C ARG A 216 -11.56 -9.22 -23.90
N CYS A 217 -11.82 -8.05 -23.33
CA CYS A 217 -11.36 -7.65 -22.00
C CYS A 217 -9.86 -7.93 -21.77
N GLU A 218 -9.02 -7.61 -22.76
CA GLU A 218 -7.60 -8.00 -22.73
C GLU A 218 -6.82 -7.26 -21.61
N ARG A 219 -7.31 -6.08 -21.22
CA ARG A 219 -6.63 -5.22 -20.23
C ARG A 219 -7.59 -4.22 -19.59
N THR A 220 -7.40 -4.00 -18.28
CA THR A 220 -8.18 -3.02 -17.53
C THR A 220 -7.28 -1.91 -16.97
N ALA A 221 -7.68 -0.64 -17.21
CA ALA A 221 -6.97 0.52 -16.68
C ALA A 221 -7.90 1.32 -15.76
N PHE A 222 -7.55 1.43 -14.47
CA PHE A 222 -8.33 2.18 -13.48
C PHE A 222 -7.98 3.67 -13.47
N VAL A 223 -8.95 4.51 -13.17
CA VAL A 223 -8.71 5.90 -12.76
C VAL A 223 -8.36 5.90 -11.29
N ALA A 224 -7.21 6.48 -10.94
CA ALA A 224 -6.70 6.46 -9.57
C ALA A 224 -5.79 7.65 -9.28
N TYR A 225 -5.47 7.85 -8.02
CA TYR A 225 -4.45 8.78 -7.53
C TYR A 225 -3.97 8.35 -6.14
N GLU A 226 -2.86 8.90 -5.65
CA GLU A 226 -2.41 8.72 -4.28
C GLU A 226 -2.69 9.97 -3.43
N TYR A 227 -3.25 9.73 -2.25
CA TYR A 227 -3.32 10.69 -1.15
C TYR A 227 -2.13 10.45 -0.21
N SER A 228 -1.26 11.44 -0.02
CA SER A 228 0.07 11.27 0.55
C SER A 228 0.29 12.11 1.80
N SER A 229 -0.44 11.82 2.85
CA SER A 229 -0.24 12.48 4.15
C SER A 229 1.05 12.01 4.83
N PHE A 230 1.92 12.96 5.17
CA PHE A 230 3.15 12.71 5.91
C PHE A 230 3.14 13.34 7.31
N ARG A 231 2.03 13.22 8.00
CA ARG A 231 1.80 13.85 9.31
C ARG A 231 2.79 13.33 10.35
N GLN A 232 3.54 14.26 10.98
CA GLN A 232 4.54 13.98 12.02
C GLN A 232 5.62 12.98 11.60
N GLY A 233 6.06 13.02 10.35
CA GLY A 233 7.08 12.11 9.83
C GLY A 233 6.61 10.68 9.64
N SER A 234 5.29 10.44 9.62
CA SER A 234 4.69 9.12 9.45
C SER A 234 4.08 8.99 8.07
N ASN A 235 4.41 7.92 7.35
CA ASN A 235 3.75 7.60 6.10
C ASN A 235 2.29 7.20 6.39
N LEU A 236 1.35 8.00 5.91
CA LEU A 236 -0.09 7.77 6.05
C LEU A 236 -0.76 7.86 4.67
N HIS A 237 -0.12 7.25 3.68
CA HIS A 237 -0.51 7.29 2.27
C HIS A 237 -1.60 6.27 1.93
N ARG A 238 -2.40 6.57 0.90
CA ARG A 238 -3.46 5.70 0.38
C ARG A 238 -3.61 5.86 -1.12
N ASN A 239 -3.63 4.76 -1.85
CA ASN A 239 -4.04 4.76 -3.24
C ASN A 239 -5.57 4.80 -3.32
N VAL A 240 -6.12 5.81 -3.98
CA VAL A 240 -7.56 5.99 -4.17
C VAL A 240 -7.92 5.52 -5.57
N ILE A 241 -8.76 4.50 -5.67
CA ILE A 241 -9.12 3.82 -6.92
C ILE A 241 -10.62 3.97 -7.16
N PHE A 242 -11.00 4.37 -8.36
CA PHE A 242 -12.40 4.52 -8.78
C PHE A 242 -12.86 3.33 -9.62
N LYS A 243 -14.10 2.89 -9.37
CA LYS A 243 -14.72 1.77 -10.08
C LYS A 243 -14.89 2.02 -11.58
N ASN A 244 -15.11 3.27 -11.98
CA ASN A 244 -15.42 3.65 -13.36
C ASN A 244 -14.91 5.08 -13.65
N GLU A 245 -15.30 5.64 -14.81
CA GLU A 245 -14.92 6.98 -15.28
C GLU A 245 -15.66 8.12 -14.58
N VAL A 246 -16.70 7.81 -13.81
CA VAL A 246 -17.46 8.82 -13.07
C VAL A 246 -16.73 9.13 -11.77
N VAL A 247 -15.95 10.18 -11.78
CA VAL A 247 -15.05 10.57 -10.69
C VAL A 247 -15.24 12.04 -10.31
N PRO A 248 -14.84 12.49 -9.12
CA PRO A 248 -14.82 13.90 -8.76
C PRO A 248 -14.01 14.75 -9.73
N LYS A 249 -14.36 16.02 -9.86
CA LYS A 249 -13.69 16.99 -10.74
C LYS A 249 -12.20 17.17 -10.44
N SER A 250 -11.80 16.95 -9.18
CA SER A 250 -10.41 17.02 -8.68
C SER A 250 -10.15 15.88 -7.71
N PRO A 251 -8.92 15.34 -7.64
CA PRO A 251 -8.52 14.43 -6.56
C PRO A 251 -8.45 15.20 -5.25
N VAL A 252 -8.82 14.54 -4.15
CA VAL A 252 -8.69 15.08 -2.79
C VAL A 252 -7.29 14.81 -2.28
N SER A 253 -6.51 15.86 -2.06
CA SER A 253 -5.14 15.77 -1.56
C SER A 253 -5.05 15.97 -0.05
N TYR A 254 -3.87 15.69 0.52
CA TYR A 254 -3.56 16.04 1.90
C TYR A 254 -3.65 17.54 2.19
N LEU A 255 -3.47 18.38 1.17
CA LEU A 255 -3.64 19.84 1.30
C LEU A 255 -5.10 20.24 1.53
N ASP A 256 -6.04 19.40 1.13
CA ASP A 256 -7.49 19.61 1.21
C ASP A 256 -8.11 18.88 2.40
N ALA A 257 -7.65 17.67 2.68
CA ALA A 257 -8.08 16.80 3.77
C ALA A 257 -6.87 16.41 4.61
N HIS A 258 -6.68 17.04 5.77
CA HIS A 258 -5.48 16.86 6.58
C HIS A 258 -5.41 15.52 7.31
N ARG A 259 -6.55 14.83 7.41
CA ARG A 259 -6.66 13.51 7.99
C ARG A 259 -7.36 12.54 7.05
N GLU A 260 -7.02 11.29 7.19
CA GLU A 260 -7.67 10.17 6.52
C GLU A 260 -9.19 10.16 6.71
N TRP A 261 -9.65 10.53 7.90
CA TRP A 261 -11.08 10.66 8.23
C TRP A 261 -11.80 11.72 7.38
N ASP A 262 -11.12 12.84 7.11
CA ASP A 262 -11.65 13.91 6.26
C ASP A 262 -11.64 13.46 4.78
N LEU A 263 -10.58 12.77 4.34
CA LEU A 263 -10.52 12.16 3.02
C LEU A 263 -11.72 11.21 2.79
N TRP A 264 -11.94 10.26 3.71
CA TRP A 264 -13.04 9.30 3.58
C TRP A 264 -14.41 9.98 3.56
N ALA A 265 -14.63 10.99 4.40
CA ALA A 265 -15.87 11.76 4.39
C ALA A 265 -16.06 12.49 3.05
N MET A 266 -15.03 13.16 2.53
CA MET A 266 -15.09 13.85 1.25
C MET A 266 -15.33 12.90 0.08
N LEU A 267 -14.67 11.74 0.04
CA LEU A 267 -14.89 10.71 -0.98
C LEU A 267 -16.29 10.11 -0.90
N LYS A 268 -16.79 9.88 0.31
CA LYS A 268 -18.16 9.40 0.51
C LYS A 268 -19.19 10.38 -0.06
N HIS A 269 -19.13 11.62 0.36
CA HIS A 269 -20.10 12.64 -0.08
C HIS A 269 -19.90 13.04 -1.55
N GLY A 270 -18.65 13.23 -1.98
CA GLY A 270 -18.34 13.72 -3.33
C GLY A 270 -18.49 12.66 -4.44
N CYS A 271 -18.33 11.38 -4.11
CA CYS A 271 -18.41 10.26 -5.05
C CYS A 271 -19.59 9.34 -4.74
N LYS A 272 -19.53 8.54 -3.66
CA LYS A 272 -20.50 7.47 -3.40
C LYS A 272 -21.94 7.97 -3.25
N GLU A 273 -22.13 9.11 -2.61
CA GLU A 273 -23.45 9.73 -2.38
C GLU A 273 -23.86 10.72 -3.50
N SER A 274 -23.06 10.84 -4.56
CA SER A 274 -23.36 11.74 -5.71
C SER A 274 -24.63 11.38 -6.48
N GLY A 275 -25.10 10.14 -6.37
CA GLY A 275 -26.24 9.63 -7.16
C GLY A 275 -25.92 9.41 -8.65
N LYS A 276 -24.62 9.47 -9.04
CA LYS A 276 -24.16 9.34 -10.44
C LYS A 276 -23.54 7.99 -10.77
N GLY A 277 -23.49 7.05 -9.80
CA GLY A 277 -22.87 5.74 -9.99
C GLY A 277 -21.36 5.74 -9.76
N CYS A 278 -20.79 6.79 -9.16
CA CYS A 278 -19.41 6.81 -8.68
C CYS A 278 -19.25 5.85 -7.50
N ASP A 279 -18.22 5.01 -7.53
CA ASP A 279 -17.77 4.22 -6.38
C ASP A 279 -16.24 4.28 -6.27
N VAL A 280 -15.72 4.23 -5.04
CA VAL A 280 -14.32 4.49 -4.74
C VAL A 280 -13.88 3.68 -3.52
N LEU A 281 -12.64 3.18 -3.54
CA LEU A 281 -11.95 2.60 -2.39
C LEU A 281 -10.56 3.22 -2.25
N ALA A 282 -9.99 3.11 -1.05
CA ALA A 282 -8.63 3.53 -0.74
C ALA A 282 -7.82 2.34 -0.22
N ILE A 283 -6.52 2.29 -0.56
CA ILE A 283 -5.62 1.20 -0.17
C ILE A 283 -4.47 1.81 0.64
N PRO A 284 -4.47 1.69 1.97
CA PRO A 284 -3.34 2.13 2.79
C PRO A 284 -2.11 1.27 2.51
N HIS A 285 -0.93 1.91 2.51
CA HIS A 285 0.34 1.26 2.21
C HIS A 285 1.50 1.80 3.03
N ASN A 286 2.62 1.07 3.06
CA ASN A 286 3.80 1.40 3.87
C ASN A 286 3.50 1.61 5.36
N SER A 287 2.67 0.76 5.92
CA SER A 287 2.41 0.82 7.36
C SER A 287 3.68 0.57 8.18
N ASN A 288 4.68 -0.15 7.63
CA ASN A 288 6.00 -0.39 8.23
C ASN A 288 6.76 0.90 8.58
N ILE A 289 6.51 2.01 7.89
CA ILE A 289 7.10 3.34 8.14
C ILE A 289 6.07 4.38 8.60
N SER A 290 4.94 3.93 9.14
CA SER A 290 3.87 4.78 9.67
C SER A 290 4.01 5.14 11.15
N ASN A 291 5.03 4.64 11.85
CA ASN A 291 5.20 4.80 13.30
C ASN A 291 3.98 4.33 14.11
N GLY A 292 3.29 3.29 13.65
CA GLY A 292 2.07 2.76 14.27
C GLY A 292 0.79 3.57 14.01
N ARG A 293 0.88 4.68 13.29
CA ARG A 293 -0.26 5.59 13.09
C ARG A 293 -1.20 5.15 11.98
N MET A 294 -0.74 4.34 11.04
CA MET A 294 -1.59 3.82 9.97
C MET A 294 -2.80 3.08 10.53
N PHE A 295 -2.59 2.27 11.56
CA PHE A 295 -3.63 1.48 12.21
C PHE A 295 -3.96 1.96 13.63
N ALA A 296 -3.73 3.24 13.91
CA ALA A 296 -4.15 3.82 15.18
C ALA A 296 -5.65 3.63 15.41
N VAL A 297 -6.01 3.24 16.63
CA VAL A 297 -7.40 3.14 17.07
C VAL A 297 -7.82 4.49 17.62
N ASP A 298 -8.25 5.38 16.75
CA ASP A 298 -8.83 6.66 17.11
C ASP A 298 -10.12 6.90 16.30
N TYR A 299 -11.07 7.55 16.89
CA TYR A 299 -12.35 7.85 16.26
C TYR A 299 -12.68 9.33 16.46
N PRO A 300 -12.10 10.21 15.64
CA PRO A 300 -12.31 11.64 15.80
C PRO A 300 -13.79 12.00 15.65
N ARG A 301 -14.23 12.94 16.46
CA ARG A 301 -15.63 13.42 16.47
C ARG A 301 -16.66 12.36 16.90
N ALA A 302 -16.23 11.28 17.56
CA ALA A 302 -17.07 10.22 18.10
C ALA A 302 -17.01 10.23 19.63
N SER A 303 -18.14 10.49 20.29
CA SER A 303 -18.26 10.60 21.74
C SER A 303 -18.95 9.41 22.38
N SER A 304 -19.66 8.59 21.62
CA SER A 304 -20.34 7.38 22.07
C SER A 304 -19.80 6.13 21.36
N VAL A 305 -20.10 4.97 21.90
CA VAL A 305 -19.74 3.67 21.31
C VAL A 305 -20.37 3.50 19.92
N GLU A 306 -21.61 3.92 19.77
CA GLU A 306 -22.35 3.87 18.51
C GLU A 306 -21.71 4.76 17.43
N GLU A 307 -21.24 5.95 17.82
CA GLU A 307 -20.52 6.85 16.92
C GLU A 307 -19.16 6.26 16.52
N GLN A 308 -18.44 5.63 17.47
CA GLN A 308 -17.18 4.94 17.18
C GLN A 308 -17.40 3.76 16.22
N ALA A 309 -18.46 2.96 16.42
CA ALA A 309 -18.83 1.89 15.52
C ALA A 309 -19.15 2.40 14.10
N ALA A 310 -19.87 3.51 13.99
CA ALA A 310 -20.13 4.16 12.70
C ALA A 310 -18.84 4.62 11.99
N ARG A 311 -17.85 5.12 12.74
CA ARG A 311 -16.52 5.47 12.21
C ARG A 311 -15.76 4.23 11.76
N ALA A 312 -15.72 3.18 12.57
CA ALA A 312 -15.09 1.91 12.19
C ALA A 312 -15.67 1.36 10.90
N LYS A 313 -17.01 1.41 10.75
CA LYS A 313 -17.70 1.01 9.53
C LYS A 313 -17.34 1.88 8.33
N LEU A 314 -17.25 3.20 8.48
CA LEU A 314 -16.77 4.10 7.42
C LEU A 314 -15.36 3.72 6.98
N ARG A 315 -14.46 3.45 7.92
CA ARG A 315 -13.10 3.06 7.62
C ARG A 315 -13.05 1.81 6.73
N ILE A 316 -13.68 0.71 7.15
CA ILE A 316 -13.63 -0.53 6.37
C ILE A 316 -14.43 -0.45 5.07
N GLU A 317 -15.42 0.43 4.98
CA GLU A 317 -16.10 0.74 3.73
C GLU A 317 -15.15 1.42 2.74
N MET A 318 -14.31 2.33 3.21
CA MET A 318 -13.38 3.07 2.36
C MET A 318 -12.06 2.32 2.13
N GLU A 319 -11.57 1.58 3.13
CA GLU A 319 -10.32 0.82 3.08
C GLU A 319 -10.59 -0.69 3.23
N PRO A 320 -11.19 -1.38 2.23
CA PRO A 320 -11.46 -2.81 2.35
C PRO A 320 -10.23 -3.70 2.23
N ILE A 321 -9.15 -3.21 1.63
CA ILE A 321 -7.90 -3.93 1.39
C ILE A 321 -6.70 -3.08 1.81
N VAL A 322 -5.57 -3.73 2.09
CA VAL A 322 -4.31 -3.10 2.52
C VAL A 322 -3.12 -3.71 1.80
N GLU A 323 -2.14 -2.90 1.45
CA GLU A 323 -0.91 -3.34 0.83
C GLU A 323 0.08 -3.83 1.91
N VAL A 324 0.53 -5.09 1.79
CA VAL A 324 1.49 -5.71 2.70
C VAL A 324 2.92 -5.70 2.17
N MET A 325 3.13 -5.47 0.88
CA MET A 325 4.45 -5.49 0.25
C MET A 325 4.52 -4.49 -0.89
N GLN A 326 5.64 -3.76 -0.96
CA GLN A 326 6.04 -2.91 -2.09
C GLN A 326 7.56 -2.66 -2.06
N HIS A 327 8.12 -1.80 -2.94
CA HIS A 327 9.57 -1.64 -3.03
C HIS A 327 10.25 -1.13 -1.75
N LYS A 328 9.52 -0.46 -0.85
CA LYS A 328 9.99 -0.06 0.49
C LYS A 328 9.71 -1.14 1.55
N GLY A 329 9.67 -2.41 1.13
CA GLY A 329 9.68 -3.59 1.96
C GLY A 329 8.32 -4.11 2.44
N ASP A 330 8.41 -5.08 3.33
CA ASP A 330 7.30 -5.83 3.88
C ASP A 330 6.62 -5.11 5.05
N SER A 331 5.30 -5.14 5.06
CA SER A 331 4.42 -4.63 6.11
C SER A 331 3.56 -5.73 6.76
N GLU A 332 3.80 -7.01 6.45
CA GLU A 332 3.02 -8.11 7.04
C GLU A 332 3.26 -8.22 8.54
N CYS A 333 4.51 -8.47 8.95
CA CYS A 333 4.86 -8.76 10.34
C CYS A 333 6.31 -8.39 10.67
N ARG A 334 6.63 -8.32 11.97
CA ARG A 334 7.99 -8.19 12.49
C ARG A 334 8.12 -8.91 13.83
N ASN A 335 9.22 -9.64 14.02
CA ASN A 335 9.53 -10.27 15.29
C ASN A 335 9.95 -9.25 16.35
N GLY A 336 9.71 -9.55 17.64
CA GLY A 336 10.16 -8.74 18.75
C GLY A 336 9.37 -7.46 19.02
N VAL A 337 8.24 -7.21 18.32
CA VAL A 337 7.38 -6.05 18.64
C VAL A 337 6.64 -6.28 19.96
N SER A 338 6.57 -5.23 20.80
CA SER A 338 5.90 -5.28 22.08
C SER A 338 4.40 -5.54 21.97
N GLY A 339 3.85 -6.30 22.90
CA GLY A 339 2.40 -6.59 22.98
C GLY A 339 1.90 -7.66 22.01
N VAL A 340 2.81 -8.47 21.46
CA VAL A 340 2.49 -9.67 20.70
C VAL A 340 3.10 -10.87 21.41
N LEU A 341 2.31 -11.91 21.67
CA LEU A 341 2.74 -13.14 22.33
C LEU A 341 2.70 -14.33 21.40
N ASN A 342 3.33 -15.40 21.84
CA ASN A 342 3.51 -16.69 21.18
C ASN A 342 4.36 -16.64 19.89
N SER A 343 4.53 -17.77 19.28
CA SER A 343 5.51 -18.16 18.28
C SER A 343 6.13 -17.05 17.45
N GLU A 344 7.47 -16.90 17.54
CA GLU A 344 8.24 -16.17 16.55
C GLU A 344 7.99 -16.79 15.16
N ASP A 345 7.87 -15.95 14.15
CA ASP A 345 7.74 -16.36 12.77
C ASP A 345 9.08 -16.11 12.05
N GLU A 346 9.77 -17.15 11.66
CA GLU A 346 11.07 -17.09 10.97
C GLU A 346 11.03 -16.29 9.66
N LEU A 347 9.83 -16.08 9.11
CA LEU A 347 9.63 -15.34 7.87
C LEU A 347 9.22 -13.87 8.06
N CYS A 348 9.13 -13.37 9.31
CA CYS A 348 8.82 -11.96 9.59
C CYS A 348 9.99 -10.99 9.36
N ASP A 349 11.18 -11.47 9.01
CA ASP A 349 12.31 -10.64 8.61
C ASP A 349 12.46 -10.58 7.08
N PHE A 350 11.34 -10.74 6.37
CA PHE A 350 11.29 -10.64 4.92
C PHE A 350 11.38 -9.20 4.48
N GLU A 351 12.33 -8.90 3.58
CA GLU A 351 12.52 -7.58 2.96
C GLU A 351 12.27 -6.39 3.93
N PRO A 352 12.93 -6.35 5.11
CA PRO A 352 12.76 -5.25 6.04
C PRO A 352 13.30 -3.97 5.41
N PHE A 353 12.52 -2.90 5.41
CA PHE A 353 12.98 -1.60 4.96
C PHE A 353 13.77 -0.92 6.09
N GLU A 354 15.09 -0.99 6.03
CA GLU A 354 16.00 -0.36 6.98
C GLU A 354 16.35 1.05 6.51
N ASN A 355 15.74 2.05 7.10
CA ASN A 355 15.97 3.42 6.73
C ASN A 355 16.98 4.10 7.67
N GLY A 356 18.29 3.94 7.39
CA GLY A 356 19.36 4.53 8.19
C GLY A 356 19.33 6.06 8.28
N ALA A 357 18.65 6.76 7.40
CA ALA A 357 18.46 8.21 7.50
C ALA A 357 17.54 8.58 8.67
N PHE A 358 16.60 7.71 9.04
CA PHE A 358 15.75 7.89 10.22
C PHE A 358 16.43 7.39 11.51
N GLU A 359 17.29 6.39 11.45
CA GLU A 359 18.04 5.88 12.60
C GLU A 359 19.06 6.89 13.15
N THR A 360 19.69 7.67 12.27
CA THR A 360 20.68 8.67 12.68
C THR A 360 20.11 9.89 13.40
N VAL A 361 18.82 10.18 13.23
CA VAL A 361 18.14 11.33 13.86
C VAL A 361 17.63 11.01 15.26
N SER A 362 17.38 9.76 15.59
CA SER A 362 16.69 9.36 16.84
C SER A 362 17.47 8.41 17.77
N GLY A 363 18.61 7.87 17.34
CA GLY A 363 19.29 6.78 18.04
C GLY A 363 18.55 5.44 17.96
N SER A 364 19.23 4.33 18.21
CA SER A 364 18.59 3.02 18.23
C SER A 364 17.52 2.97 19.32
N ARG A 365 16.30 2.60 18.97
CA ARG A 365 15.21 2.43 19.93
C ARG A 365 14.78 0.98 19.96
N ASP A 366 14.45 0.53 21.16
CA ASP A 366 13.83 -0.77 21.32
C ASP A 366 12.44 -0.78 20.65
N PRO A 367 12.07 -1.88 19.99
CA PRO A 367 10.72 -2.07 19.48
C PRO A 367 9.69 -1.84 20.59
N GLY A 368 8.73 -0.95 20.36
CA GLY A 368 7.67 -0.64 21.33
C GLY A 368 7.72 0.74 21.98
N ASP A 369 8.77 1.54 21.77
CA ASP A 369 8.90 2.90 22.32
C ASP A 369 8.06 3.97 21.59
N CYS A 370 7.07 3.57 20.81
CA CYS A 370 6.11 4.49 20.23
C CYS A 370 5.22 5.08 21.30
N TYR A 371 5.20 6.41 21.40
CA TYR A 371 4.27 7.08 22.32
C TYR A 371 2.83 6.99 21.78
N GLU A 372 2.02 6.20 22.43
CA GLU A 372 0.60 5.94 22.13
C GLU A 372 -0.35 6.69 23.09
N GLY A 373 0.01 7.87 23.56
CA GLY A 373 -0.82 8.64 24.50
C GLY A 373 -1.71 9.69 23.83
N PRO A 374 -2.70 10.25 24.55
CA PRO A 374 -3.62 11.28 24.04
C PRO A 374 -2.92 12.58 23.59
N LEU A 375 -1.64 12.76 23.92
CA LEU A 375 -0.80 13.86 23.48
C LEU A 375 0.13 13.45 22.32
N ALA A 376 0.00 12.25 21.76
CA ALA A 376 0.82 11.79 20.64
C ALA A 376 0.73 12.73 19.43
N ASP A 377 -0.42 13.36 19.21
CA ASP A 377 -0.65 14.33 18.16
C ASP A 377 -0.03 15.72 18.42
N LEU A 378 0.27 16.03 19.68
CA LEU A 378 0.90 17.30 20.10
C LEU A 378 2.41 17.14 20.32
N ALA A 379 2.89 15.93 20.52
CA ALA A 379 4.32 15.68 20.67
C ALA A 379 5.02 15.92 19.33
N LEU A 380 5.94 16.86 19.29
CA LEU A 380 6.86 17.07 18.18
C LEU A 380 7.76 15.82 17.92
N HIS A 381 7.63 14.79 18.74
CA HIS A 381 8.30 13.48 18.65
C HIS A 381 7.43 12.40 19.34
N PRO A 382 6.97 11.38 18.60
CA PRO A 382 7.66 10.12 18.67
C PRO A 382 8.81 10.21 17.68
N GLY A 383 10.00 9.80 18.05
CA GLY A 383 11.10 9.82 17.09
C GLY A 383 10.72 9.04 15.83
N PRO A 384 11.26 9.39 14.70
CA PRO A 384 10.90 8.84 13.41
C PRO A 384 11.17 7.33 13.22
N ASN A 385 11.54 6.58 14.24
CA ASN A 385 11.89 5.16 14.17
C ASN A 385 11.22 4.31 15.24
N CYS A 386 10.04 4.70 15.66
CA CYS A 386 9.30 3.85 16.57
C CYS A 386 8.73 2.64 15.82
N VAL A 387 9.04 1.44 16.31
CA VAL A 387 8.49 0.19 15.78
C VAL A 387 7.32 -0.23 16.66
N SER A 388 6.11 0.09 16.22
CA SER A 388 4.86 -0.35 16.84
C SER A 388 4.34 -1.63 16.18
N LYS A 389 3.64 -2.49 16.94
CA LYS A 389 2.87 -3.58 16.35
C LYS A 389 1.85 -3.05 15.32
N LEU A 390 1.30 -1.84 15.54
CA LEU A 390 0.37 -1.17 14.60
C LEU A 390 1.06 -0.57 13.36
N SER A 391 2.35 -0.84 13.17
CA SER A 391 3.05 -0.66 11.89
C SER A 391 2.93 -1.88 10.98
N TYR A 392 2.35 -2.99 11.46
CA TYR A 392 2.27 -4.25 10.71
C TYR A 392 0.85 -4.79 10.65
N VAL A 393 0.48 -5.21 9.44
CA VAL A 393 -0.90 -5.61 9.11
C VAL A 393 -1.38 -6.79 9.95
N ARG A 394 -0.54 -7.81 10.16
CA ARG A 394 -0.89 -8.99 10.98
C ARG A 394 -1.42 -8.60 12.36
N TYR A 395 -0.79 -7.63 12.99
CA TYR A 395 -1.18 -7.19 14.34
C TYR A 395 -2.34 -6.18 14.31
N ALA A 396 -2.49 -5.43 13.21
CA ALA A 396 -3.68 -4.63 12.99
C ALA A 396 -4.95 -5.51 12.86
N LEU A 397 -4.84 -6.68 12.20
CA LEU A 397 -5.96 -7.64 12.13
C LEU A 397 -6.41 -8.09 13.53
N THR A 398 -5.47 -8.39 14.44
CA THR A 398 -5.83 -8.76 15.83
C THR A 398 -6.35 -7.56 16.63
N GLU A 399 -5.86 -6.36 16.39
CA GLU A 399 -6.41 -5.15 17.01
C GLU A 399 -7.86 -4.90 16.55
N GLY A 400 -8.16 -5.21 15.29
CA GLY A 400 -9.53 -5.18 14.76
C GLY A 400 -10.47 -6.14 15.48
N LEU A 401 -10.02 -7.33 15.91
CA LEU A 401 -10.81 -8.26 16.71
C LEU A 401 -11.15 -7.69 18.11
N LYS A 402 -10.21 -6.91 18.71
CA LYS A 402 -10.47 -6.20 19.98
C LYS A 402 -11.54 -5.14 19.83
N GLU A 403 -11.42 -4.35 18.76
CA GLU A 403 -12.39 -3.30 18.47
C GLU A 403 -13.77 -3.89 18.19
N GLU A 404 -13.86 -4.99 17.44
CA GLU A 404 -15.10 -5.70 17.22
C GLU A 404 -15.75 -6.18 18.55
N ALA A 405 -14.94 -6.67 19.49
CA ALA A 405 -15.42 -7.02 20.83
C ALA A 405 -15.90 -5.81 21.62
N ARG A 406 -15.25 -4.64 21.45
CA ARG A 406 -15.52 -3.42 22.22
C ARG A 406 -16.69 -2.60 21.68
N ILE A 407 -16.75 -2.41 20.35
CA ILE A 407 -17.73 -1.52 19.70
C ILE A 407 -18.67 -2.21 18.72
N GLY A 408 -18.50 -3.53 18.49
CA GLY A 408 -19.34 -4.32 17.58
C GLY A 408 -18.95 -4.22 16.10
N GLU A 409 -17.90 -3.47 15.76
CA GLU A 409 -17.39 -3.30 14.39
C GLU A 409 -15.87 -3.44 14.35
N ASN A 410 -15.34 -4.08 13.31
CA ASN A 410 -13.92 -4.28 13.10
C ASN A 410 -13.38 -3.26 12.08
N PRO A 411 -12.59 -2.25 12.50
CA PRO A 411 -12.06 -1.22 11.60
C PRO A 411 -10.90 -1.71 10.70
N PHE A 412 -10.36 -2.92 10.96
CA PHE A 412 -9.20 -3.49 10.27
C PHE A 412 -9.51 -4.84 9.63
N LYS A 413 -10.71 -5.00 9.12
CA LYS A 413 -11.16 -6.22 8.43
C LYS A 413 -10.70 -6.22 6.97
N PHE A 414 -9.37 -6.13 6.78
CA PHE A 414 -8.73 -5.94 5.50
C PHE A 414 -8.57 -7.22 4.69
N GLY A 415 -8.68 -7.13 3.34
CA GLY A 415 -8.01 -8.05 2.43
C GLY A 415 -6.55 -7.64 2.24
N LEU A 416 -5.68 -8.59 1.88
CA LEU A 416 -4.25 -8.37 1.72
C LEU A 416 -3.89 -8.26 0.23
N THR A 417 -3.08 -7.25 -0.11
CA THR A 417 -2.58 -7.03 -1.47
C THR A 417 -1.12 -6.57 -1.45
N ALA A 418 -0.50 -6.47 -2.63
CA ALA A 418 0.83 -5.93 -2.82
C ALA A 418 0.89 -5.12 -4.12
N ALA A 419 1.93 -4.31 -4.28
CA ALA A 419 2.15 -3.48 -5.46
C ALA A 419 3.64 -3.13 -5.61
N THR A 420 4.01 -2.34 -6.62
CA THR A 420 5.41 -1.93 -6.79
C THR A 420 5.75 -0.64 -6.05
N ASP A 421 4.88 0.35 -6.04
CA ASP A 421 5.19 1.73 -5.67
C ASP A 421 6.33 2.31 -6.54
N THR A 422 6.34 1.91 -7.81
CA THR A 422 7.39 2.33 -8.74
C THR A 422 7.33 3.82 -9.03
N HIS A 423 8.46 4.50 -8.97
CA HIS A 423 8.60 5.94 -9.26
C HIS A 423 9.26 6.18 -10.63
N ASN A 424 9.12 5.24 -11.56
CA ASN A 424 9.64 5.37 -12.91
C ASN A 424 8.69 4.85 -13.99
N ALA A 425 7.38 4.78 -13.67
CA ALA A 425 6.30 4.36 -14.56
C ALA A 425 6.36 2.88 -15.01
N LEU A 426 7.16 2.03 -14.33
CA LEU A 426 7.31 0.63 -14.69
C LEU A 426 6.32 -0.26 -13.93
N ALA A 427 5.03 -0.12 -14.21
CA ALA A 427 3.99 -0.92 -13.58
C ALA A 427 4.28 -2.43 -13.67
N GLY A 428 4.37 -3.10 -12.53
CA GLY A 428 4.66 -4.54 -12.46
C GLY A 428 6.11 -4.93 -12.75
N GLY A 429 7.07 -4.02 -12.63
CA GLY A 429 8.50 -4.30 -12.81
C GLY A 429 9.13 -5.03 -11.62
N VAL A 430 8.64 -6.23 -11.30
CA VAL A 430 8.96 -6.99 -10.08
C VAL A 430 9.95 -8.14 -10.26
N GLU A 431 10.52 -8.32 -11.44
CA GLU A 431 11.36 -9.47 -11.74
C GLU A 431 12.74 -9.36 -11.07
N GLU A 432 13.09 -10.30 -10.18
CA GLU A 432 14.38 -10.34 -9.48
C GLU A 432 15.55 -10.39 -10.46
N ARG A 433 15.48 -11.25 -11.48
CA ARG A 433 16.58 -11.48 -12.43
C ARG A 433 16.89 -10.28 -13.30
N SER A 434 15.87 -9.53 -13.71
CA SER A 434 15.99 -8.40 -14.66
C SER A 434 15.57 -7.08 -14.04
N TYR A 435 15.56 -6.96 -12.73
CA TYR A 435 15.08 -5.79 -12.00
C TYR A 435 15.61 -4.48 -12.58
N PRO A 436 14.74 -3.63 -13.13
CA PRO A 436 15.15 -2.41 -13.83
C PRO A 436 15.41 -1.22 -12.91
N GLY A 437 15.10 -1.33 -11.62
CA GLY A 437 15.01 -0.24 -10.67
C GLY A 437 13.63 0.43 -10.64
N HIS A 438 13.37 1.22 -9.59
CA HIS A 438 12.11 1.93 -9.39
C HIS A 438 12.27 3.45 -9.26
N LEU A 439 13.48 3.98 -9.22
CA LEU A 439 13.78 5.35 -8.79
C LEU A 439 14.54 6.17 -9.84
N GLY A 440 14.30 5.89 -11.11
CA GLY A 440 14.82 6.67 -12.23
C GLY A 440 16.34 6.85 -12.21
N LYS A 441 16.83 8.09 -12.00
CA LYS A 441 18.27 8.38 -11.92
C LYS A 441 18.91 7.91 -10.62
N ALA A 442 18.15 7.72 -9.55
CA ALA A 442 18.70 7.32 -8.26
C ALA A 442 19.13 5.85 -8.23
N ASP A 443 18.59 5.03 -9.14
CA ASP A 443 18.91 3.61 -9.30
C ASP A 443 19.11 3.18 -10.76
N GLN A 444 19.62 4.09 -11.60
CA GLN A 444 19.70 3.90 -13.06
C GLN A 444 20.63 2.80 -13.54
N ASN A 445 21.55 2.31 -12.70
CA ASN A 445 22.49 1.24 -13.03
C ASN A 445 22.64 0.23 -11.89
N ALA A 446 23.21 -0.95 -12.20
CA ALA A 446 23.36 -2.04 -11.26
C ALA A 446 24.22 -1.67 -10.03
N THR A 447 25.30 -0.95 -10.22
CA THR A 447 26.18 -0.46 -9.11
C THR A 447 25.38 0.34 -8.08
N MET A 448 24.49 1.23 -8.53
CA MET A 448 23.65 2.03 -7.62
C MET A 448 22.63 1.17 -6.90
N ARG A 449 22.01 0.18 -7.57
CA ARG A 449 21.00 -0.70 -6.98
C ARG A 449 21.56 -1.70 -5.97
N THR A 450 22.84 -2.08 -6.13
CA THR A 450 23.50 -3.06 -5.24
C THR A 450 24.27 -2.42 -4.07
N ASN A 451 24.40 -1.10 -4.05
CA ASN A 451 25.03 -0.37 -2.96
C ASN A 451 24.06 -0.19 -1.78
N TYR A 452 24.55 -0.39 -0.55
CA TYR A 452 23.82 -0.14 0.70
C TYR A 452 24.19 1.21 1.32
N ASP A 453 24.27 2.27 0.56
CA ASP A 453 24.41 3.60 1.17
C ASP A 453 23.11 3.93 1.96
N ASN A 454 23.25 4.61 3.10
CA ASN A 454 22.14 4.93 4.01
C ASN A 454 21.20 6.04 3.45
N THR A 455 20.91 6.01 2.16
CA THR A 455 19.98 6.96 1.53
C THR A 455 18.61 6.31 1.34
N ILE A 456 17.54 7.11 1.42
CA ILE A 456 16.15 6.64 1.28
C ILE A 456 15.88 6.07 -0.12
N ALA A 457 16.69 6.46 -1.10
CA ALA A 457 16.42 6.18 -2.51
C ALA A 457 17.59 5.47 -3.20
N GLY A 458 17.27 4.42 -3.95
CA GLY A 458 18.15 3.88 -4.98
C GLY A 458 19.25 2.97 -4.48
N ASN A 459 19.00 2.18 -3.47
CA ASN A 459 19.98 1.24 -2.94
C ASN A 459 19.37 -0.14 -2.66
N ALA A 460 20.20 -1.08 -2.22
CA ALA A 460 19.81 -2.46 -1.97
C ALA A 460 18.87 -2.67 -0.76
N ASN A 461 18.49 -1.61 -0.04
CA ASN A 461 17.41 -1.67 0.96
C ASN A 461 16.02 -1.69 0.31
N ASN A 462 15.90 -1.29 -0.96
CA ASN A 462 14.65 -1.43 -1.71
C ASN A 462 14.56 -2.84 -2.30
N SER A 463 13.34 -3.28 -2.58
CA SER A 463 13.03 -4.54 -3.25
C SER A 463 12.35 -4.26 -4.60
N PRO A 464 12.13 -5.26 -5.46
CA PRO A 464 11.29 -5.10 -6.64
C PRO A 464 9.82 -4.82 -6.32
N GLY A 465 9.39 -5.06 -5.09
CA GLY A 465 7.99 -4.87 -4.68
C GLY A 465 7.15 -6.11 -4.91
N GLY A 466 5.87 -5.91 -5.24
CA GLY A 466 4.93 -7.00 -5.40
C GLY A 466 3.82 -6.71 -6.40
N LEU A 467 2.89 -7.66 -6.51
CA LEU A 467 1.71 -7.57 -7.37
C LEU A 467 0.44 -7.85 -6.57
N ILE A 468 -0.64 -7.18 -6.94
CA ILE A 468 -1.98 -7.58 -6.53
C ILE A 468 -2.48 -8.69 -7.45
N GLY A 469 -3.05 -9.75 -6.86
CA GLY A 469 -3.89 -10.72 -7.54
C GLY A 469 -5.36 -10.52 -7.14
N VAL A 470 -6.26 -10.59 -8.11
CA VAL A 470 -7.70 -10.44 -7.89
C VAL A 470 -8.43 -11.65 -8.45
N TRP A 471 -9.26 -12.29 -7.64
CA TRP A 471 -10.17 -13.35 -8.07
C TRP A 471 -11.46 -12.72 -8.59
N ALA A 472 -11.61 -12.60 -9.90
CA ALA A 472 -12.80 -12.03 -10.54
C ALA A 472 -13.34 -12.93 -11.65
N GLU A 473 -14.64 -12.78 -11.96
CA GLU A 473 -15.29 -13.57 -13.01
C GLU A 473 -14.79 -13.17 -14.40
N GLU A 474 -14.38 -11.92 -14.56
CA GLU A 474 -13.92 -11.33 -15.84
C GLU A 474 -12.96 -10.16 -15.59
N ASN A 475 -12.15 -9.81 -16.61
CA ASN A 475 -11.18 -8.72 -16.53
C ASN A 475 -11.81 -7.40 -16.97
N ASP A 476 -12.79 -6.90 -16.21
CA ASP A 476 -13.32 -5.56 -16.37
C ASP A 476 -13.23 -4.75 -15.07
N ARG A 477 -13.41 -3.43 -15.16
CA ARG A 477 -13.33 -2.55 -13.98
C ARG A 477 -14.32 -2.94 -12.90
N ALA A 478 -15.54 -3.30 -13.27
CA ALA A 478 -16.61 -3.57 -12.32
C ALA A 478 -16.33 -4.87 -11.56
N ALA A 479 -15.99 -5.96 -12.25
CA ALA A 479 -15.73 -7.26 -11.65
C ALA A 479 -14.48 -7.23 -10.76
N LEU A 480 -13.39 -6.60 -11.22
CA LEU A 480 -12.16 -6.45 -10.45
C LEU A 480 -12.38 -5.58 -9.20
N PHE A 481 -13.03 -4.41 -9.35
CA PHE A 481 -13.31 -3.50 -8.24
C PHE A 481 -14.24 -4.14 -7.20
N ASP A 482 -15.30 -4.81 -7.64
CA ASP A 482 -16.24 -5.49 -6.74
C ASP A 482 -15.56 -6.65 -6.01
N SER A 483 -14.59 -7.33 -6.62
CA SER A 483 -13.76 -8.34 -5.97
C SER A 483 -12.82 -7.74 -4.95
N MET A 484 -12.17 -6.62 -5.23
CA MET A 484 -11.39 -5.86 -4.24
C MET A 484 -12.27 -5.46 -3.05
N ARG A 485 -13.49 -5.01 -3.30
CA ARG A 485 -14.45 -4.64 -2.25
C ARG A 485 -14.89 -5.83 -1.39
N ARG A 486 -15.04 -7.01 -1.99
CA ARG A 486 -15.31 -8.27 -1.27
C ARG A 486 -14.06 -8.87 -0.63
N LYS A 487 -12.88 -8.29 -0.88
CA LYS A 487 -11.59 -8.77 -0.38
C LYS A 487 -11.19 -10.15 -0.97
N GLU A 488 -11.70 -10.50 -2.13
CA GLU A 488 -11.26 -11.67 -2.89
C GLU A 488 -9.97 -11.36 -3.65
N VAL A 489 -8.96 -10.95 -2.89
CA VAL A 489 -7.64 -10.50 -3.37
C VAL A 489 -6.53 -11.17 -2.60
N PHE A 490 -5.34 -11.16 -3.19
CA PHE A 490 -4.11 -11.62 -2.58
C PHE A 490 -2.93 -10.76 -3.03
N GLY A 491 -1.88 -10.70 -2.23
CA GLY A 491 -0.62 -10.07 -2.61
C GLY A 491 0.43 -11.11 -2.94
N THR A 492 1.35 -10.78 -3.84
CA THR A 492 2.60 -11.55 -4.05
C THR A 492 3.80 -10.65 -3.90
N SER A 493 4.96 -11.22 -3.61
CA SER A 493 6.23 -10.48 -3.53
C SER A 493 6.94 -10.36 -4.89
N GLY A 494 6.22 -10.60 -6.00
CA GLY A 494 6.73 -10.49 -7.38
C GLY A 494 6.24 -11.60 -8.28
N PRO A 495 6.56 -12.87 -8.01
CA PRO A 495 6.07 -14.00 -8.80
C PRO A 495 4.54 -14.09 -8.82
N ARG A 496 4.00 -14.59 -9.94
CA ARG A 496 2.55 -14.80 -10.10
C ARG A 496 2.09 -16.13 -9.49
N ILE A 497 2.42 -16.33 -8.21
CA ILE A 497 1.87 -17.43 -7.41
C ILE A 497 0.36 -17.26 -7.32
N VAL A 498 -0.41 -18.36 -7.51
CA VAL A 498 -1.87 -18.34 -7.52
C VAL A 498 -2.44 -19.03 -6.28
N PRO A 499 -2.66 -18.35 -5.17
CA PRO A 499 -3.21 -18.93 -3.95
C PRO A 499 -4.74 -18.92 -3.94
N ARG A 500 -5.37 -19.98 -3.41
CA ARG A 500 -6.79 -20.04 -3.07
C ARG A 500 -6.95 -20.45 -1.62
N PHE A 501 -7.88 -19.81 -0.90
CA PHE A 501 -8.11 -20.08 0.49
C PHE A 501 -9.62 -20.06 0.80
N PHE A 502 -10.12 -21.17 1.32
CA PHE A 502 -11.53 -21.34 1.70
C PHE A 502 -11.61 -21.80 3.15
N GLY A 503 -12.58 -21.29 3.91
CA GLY A 503 -12.83 -21.68 5.28
C GLY A 503 -14.27 -22.18 5.47
N GLY A 504 -14.45 -23.18 6.30
CA GLY A 504 -15.76 -23.75 6.57
C GLY A 504 -15.76 -24.62 7.80
N TRP A 505 -16.84 -25.35 7.97
CA TRP A 505 -16.99 -26.34 9.01
C TRP A 505 -17.07 -27.73 8.37
N ASP A 506 -16.24 -28.68 8.85
CA ASP A 506 -16.23 -30.05 8.36
C ASP A 506 -15.93 -30.20 6.85
N LEU A 507 -14.99 -29.41 6.32
CA LEU A 507 -14.54 -29.58 4.93
C LEU A 507 -13.95 -30.97 4.72
N ASP A 508 -14.36 -31.65 3.62
CA ASP A 508 -13.88 -32.99 3.29
C ASP A 508 -12.36 -32.98 3.03
N PRO A 509 -11.55 -33.75 3.78
CA PRO A 509 -10.11 -33.84 3.58
C PRO A 509 -9.71 -34.30 2.16
N THR A 510 -10.61 -34.91 1.41
CA THR A 510 -10.33 -35.41 0.05
C THR A 510 -10.46 -34.35 -1.04
N LEU A 511 -10.97 -33.13 -0.73
CA LEU A 511 -11.19 -32.06 -1.70
C LEU A 511 -9.97 -31.75 -2.58
N CYS A 512 -8.76 -31.85 -2.03
CA CYS A 512 -7.54 -31.65 -2.78
C CYS A 512 -7.28 -32.72 -3.87
N GLY A 513 -7.88 -33.88 -3.77
CA GLY A 513 -7.81 -34.96 -4.74
C GLY A 513 -8.93 -34.96 -5.80
N GLU A 514 -9.95 -34.14 -5.59
CA GLU A 514 -11.12 -34.08 -6.46
C GLU A 514 -10.88 -33.11 -7.64
N ALA A 515 -11.20 -33.53 -8.84
CA ALA A 515 -11.05 -32.68 -10.04
C ALA A 515 -11.91 -31.39 -9.98
N ASN A 516 -12.99 -31.40 -9.23
CA ASN A 516 -13.88 -30.26 -8.99
C ASN A 516 -13.81 -29.73 -7.54
N GLY A 517 -12.75 -30.05 -6.80
CA GLY A 517 -12.59 -29.67 -5.38
C GLY A 517 -12.74 -28.18 -5.12
N VAL A 518 -12.18 -27.33 -5.99
CA VAL A 518 -12.33 -25.87 -5.91
C VAL A 518 -13.82 -25.45 -6.09
N ALA A 519 -14.53 -26.07 -7.04
CA ALA A 519 -15.94 -25.74 -7.26
C ALA A 519 -16.83 -26.18 -6.08
N ILE A 520 -16.50 -27.32 -5.44
CA ILE A 520 -17.18 -27.76 -4.23
C ILE A 520 -16.90 -26.79 -3.08
N ALA A 521 -15.63 -26.41 -2.88
CA ALA A 521 -15.25 -25.45 -1.84
C ALA A 521 -15.92 -24.08 -2.05
N ASP A 522 -15.96 -23.57 -3.28
CA ASP A 522 -16.62 -22.29 -3.63
C ASP A 522 -18.12 -22.33 -3.33
N ALA A 523 -18.78 -23.50 -3.52
CA ALA A 523 -20.21 -23.67 -3.27
C ALA A 523 -20.57 -23.91 -1.80
N THR A 524 -19.66 -24.42 -0.97
CA THR A 524 -19.95 -24.92 0.39
C THR A 524 -19.18 -24.23 1.51
N ALA A 525 -18.16 -23.47 1.18
CA ALA A 525 -17.29 -22.78 2.12
C ALA A 525 -17.26 -21.26 1.85
N VAL A 526 -16.60 -20.54 2.72
CA VAL A 526 -16.37 -19.08 2.59
C VAL A 526 -15.02 -18.87 1.93
N ALA A 527 -14.99 -18.10 0.85
CA ALA A 527 -13.74 -17.71 0.20
C ALA A 527 -12.98 -16.68 1.06
N MET A 528 -11.65 -16.52 0.78
CA MET A 528 -10.82 -15.46 1.36
C MET A 528 -11.54 -14.11 1.34
N GLY A 529 -11.36 -13.31 2.38
CA GLY A 529 -12.03 -12.01 2.55
C GLY A 529 -13.37 -12.07 3.28
N GLY A 530 -13.91 -13.27 3.54
CA GLY A 530 -15.21 -13.47 4.17
C GLY A 530 -15.19 -13.85 5.65
N ASP A 531 -16.36 -14.02 6.21
CA ASP A 531 -16.60 -14.47 7.58
C ASP A 531 -17.04 -15.93 7.60
N LEU A 532 -16.51 -16.72 8.53
CA LEU A 532 -17.06 -18.06 8.78
C LEU A 532 -18.53 -17.95 9.19
N THR A 533 -19.34 -18.83 8.64
CA THR A 533 -20.74 -18.95 9.02
C THR A 533 -20.89 -19.34 10.49
N SER A 534 -22.12 -19.28 11.03
CA SER A 534 -22.38 -19.72 12.39
C SER A 534 -21.93 -21.16 12.61
N ARG A 535 -21.29 -21.42 13.75
CA ARG A 535 -20.83 -22.75 14.15
C ARG A 535 -21.99 -23.74 14.18
N PRO A 536 -21.91 -24.88 13.49
CA PRO A 536 -23.06 -25.80 13.35
C PRO A 536 -23.29 -26.68 14.57
N SER A 537 -22.27 -26.97 15.38
CA SER A 537 -22.36 -27.80 16.60
C SER A 537 -21.25 -27.45 17.58
N ASP A 538 -21.42 -27.88 18.84
CA ASP A 538 -20.41 -27.59 19.90
C ASP A 538 -19.07 -28.30 19.68
N ASP A 539 -19.01 -29.33 18.88
CA ASP A 539 -17.81 -30.10 18.58
C ASP A 539 -17.13 -29.63 17.26
N ALA A 540 -17.77 -28.76 16.46
CA ALA A 540 -17.23 -28.33 15.21
C ALA A 540 -16.02 -27.38 15.41
N ALA A 541 -14.92 -27.63 14.70
CA ALA A 541 -13.78 -26.75 14.55
C ALA A 541 -13.68 -26.27 13.09
N PRO A 542 -13.19 -25.04 12.83
CA PRO A 542 -13.07 -24.54 11.48
C PRO A 542 -12.01 -25.32 10.72
N SER A 543 -12.32 -25.66 9.49
CA SER A 543 -11.39 -26.29 8.55
C SER A 543 -11.17 -25.39 7.34
N PHE A 544 -9.96 -25.46 6.78
CA PHE A 544 -9.53 -24.57 5.72
C PHE A 544 -8.92 -25.38 4.58
N MET A 545 -9.41 -25.17 3.36
CA MET A 545 -8.77 -25.64 2.14
C MET A 545 -7.75 -24.57 1.69
N SER A 546 -6.49 -24.95 1.68
CA SER A 546 -5.33 -24.15 1.26
C SER A 546 -4.79 -24.71 -0.04
N LEU A 547 -4.78 -23.94 -1.11
CA LEU A 547 -4.27 -24.33 -2.43
C LEU A 547 -3.35 -23.23 -2.96
N ALA A 548 -2.22 -23.58 -3.54
CA ALA A 548 -1.42 -22.66 -4.34
C ALA A 548 -0.82 -23.35 -5.56
N LEU A 549 -0.75 -22.61 -6.67
CA LEU A 549 0.01 -22.98 -7.86
C LEU A 549 1.28 -22.13 -7.90
N ALA A 550 2.42 -22.75 -8.22
CA ALA A 550 3.66 -22.04 -8.49
C ALA A 550 3.51 -21.15 -9.72
N ASP A 551 4.26 -20.05 -9.74
CA ASP A 551 4.40 -19.26 -10.97
C ASP A 551 5.09 -20.10 -12.05
N PRO A 552 4.52 -20.28 -13.24
CA PRO A 552 5.18 -21.02 -14.32
C PRO A 552 6.38 -20.26 -14.90
N GLY A 553 6.49 -18.94 -14.67
CA GLY A 553 7.50 -18.10 -15.30
C GLY A 553 7.36 -18.00 -16.81
N THR A 554 8.50 -17.85 -17.49
CA THR A 554 8.63 -17.88 -18.95
C THR A 554 9.63 -18.98 -19.39
N GLU A 555 9.72 -19.26 -20.70
CA GLU A 555 10.75 -20.19 -21.20
C GLU A 555 12.19 -19.75 -20.88
N GLN A 556 12.42 -18.41 -20.83
CA GLN A 556 13.73 -17.81 -20.57
C GLN A 556 14.02 -17.65 -19.08
N ALA A 557 12.97 -17.56 -18.27
CA ALA A 557 13.02 -17.42 -16.81
C ALA A 557 11.91 -18.29 -16.19
N PRO A 558 12.13 -19.61 -16.06
CA PRO A 558 11.17 -20.50 -15.40
C PRO A 558 10.93 -20.05 -13.96
N GLY A 559 9.69 -20.17 -13.51
CA GLY A 559 9.33 -19.86 -12.12
C GLY A 559 9.97 -20.82 -11.12
N ASN A 560 10.06 -20.38 -9.87
CA ASN A 560 10.60 -21.21 -8.80
C ASN A 560 9.49 -22.07 -8.19
N PRO A 561 9.75 -23.35 -7.83
CA PRO A 561 8.72 -24.19 -7.24
C PRO A 561 8.36 -23.78 -5.82
N LEU A 562 7.13 -24.09 -5.41
CA LEU A 562 6.67 -23.90 -4.04
C LEU A 562 7.43 -24.81 -3.07
N GLN A 563 7.75 -24.28 -1.89
CA GLN A 563 8.31 -25.06 -0.78
C GLN A 563 7.21 -25.54 0.16
N ARG A 564 6.30 -24.65 0.57
CA ARG A 564 5.30 -24.95 1.58
C ARG A 564 4.12 -24.00 1.58
N LEU A 565 3.03 -24.41 2.25
CA LEU A 565 1.89 -23.58 2.63
C LEU A 565 1.81 -23.48 4.14
N GLN A 566 1.56 -22.28 4.63
CA GLN A 566 1.35 -21.97 6.03
C GLN A 566 -0.04 -21.36 6.24
N ILE A 567 -0.70 -21.68 7.33
CA ILE A 567 -1.84 -20.92 7.85
C ILE A 567 -1.35 -20.11 9.05
N ILE A 568 -1.58 -18.81 9.00
CA ILE A 568 -1.33 -17.88 10.10
C ILE A 568 -2.65 -17.64 10.81
N LYS A 569 -2.70 -17.93 12.10
CA LYS A 569 -3.83 -17.66 12.99
C LYS A 569 -3.49 -16.52 13.93
N GLY A 570 -4.36 -15.53 14.01
CA GLY A 570 -4.31 -14.47 15.01
C GLY A 570 -5.56 -14.54 15.88
N TRP A 571 -5.42 -14.32 17.20
CA TRP A 571 -6.55 -14.23 18.13
C TRP A 571 -6.26 -13.29 19.28
N VAL A 572 -7.27 -13.01 20.07
CA VAL A 572 -7.17 -12.13 21.23
C VAL A 572 -7.68 -12.87 22.47
N ASP A 573 -6.90 -12.84 23.54
CA ASP A 573 -7.28 -13.37 24.85
C ASP A 573 -8.27 -12.44 25.57
N ASP A 574 -8.90 -12.94 26.64
CA ASP A 574 -9.88 -12.20 27.44
C ASP A 574 -9.33 -10.91 28.07
N ASP A 575 -8.01 -10.84 28.29
CA ASP A 575 -7.32 -9.66 28.80
C ASP A 575 -6.93 -8.64 27.71
N GLY A 576 -7.28 -8.93 26.45
CA GLY A 576 -6.96 -8.09 25.29
C GLY A 576 -5.57 -8.31 24.70
N THR A 577 -4.86 -9.35 25.13
CA THR A 577 -3.52 -9.68 24.58
C THR A 577 -3.66 -10.29 23.19
N SER A 578 -2.90 -9.77 22.21
CA SER A 578 -2.80 -10.33 20.86
C SER A 578 -1.90 -11.55 20.84
N ASN A 579 -2.34 -12.60 20.15
CA ASN A 579 -1.60 -13.84 19.99
C ASN A 579 -1.53 -14.25 18.53
N GLN A 580 -0.55 -15.08 18.18
CA GLN A 580 -0.39 -15.66 16.86
C GLN A 580 0.11 -17.10 16.91
N ALA A 581 -0.23 -17.87 15.88
CA ALA A 581 0.34 -19.19 15.63
C ALA A 581 0.51 -19.40 14.12
N ILE A 582 1.57 -20.12 13.75
CA ILE A 582 1.89 -20.46 12.38
C ILE A 582 1.84 -21.99 12.26
N TYR A 583 1.03 -22.50 11.31
CA TYR A 583 0.85 -23.92 11.05
C TYR A 583 1.36 -24.26 9.66
N GLU A 584 2.31 -25.19 9.56
CA GLU A 584 2.73 -25.79 8.30
C GLU A 584 1.65 -26.79 7.85
N VAL A 585 0.95 -26.49 6.77
CA VAL A 585 -0.21 -27.29 6.34
C VAL A 585 0.04 -28.13 5.10
N ALA A 586 1.05 -27.77 4.28
CA ALA A 586 1.51 -28.57 3.14
C ALA A 586 2.97 -28.24 2.82
N GLY A 587 3.68 -29.18 2.22
CA GLY A 587 5.12 -29.06 1.94
C GLY A 587 5.97 -29.15 3.21
N THR A 588 7.21 -28.64 3.16
CA THR A 588 8.13 -28.69 4.31
C THR A 588 9.23 -27.64 4.17
N PRO A 589 9.60 -26.93 5.26
CA PRO A 589 10.71 -25.98 5.26
C PRO A 589 12.08 -26.66 5.01
N ASN A 590 12.20 -27.94 5.26
CA ASN A 590 13.43 -28.72 5.18
C ASN A 590 13.46 -29.67 3.95
N ASN A 591 13.06 -29.16 2.79
CA ASN A 591 13.07 -29.97 1.54
C ASN A 591 14.45 -30.09 0.89
N GLY A 592 15.49 -29.45 1.47
CA GLY A 592 16.85 -29.46 0.93
C GLY A 592 17.07 -28.52 -0.26
N ALA A 593 16.10 -27.67 -0.56
CA ALA A 593 16.24 -26.66 -1.61
C ALA A 593 17.21 -25.53 -1.18
N GLY A 594 17.93 -25.00 -2.14
CA GLY A 594 18.89 -23.92 -1.94
C GLY A 594 19.22 -23.22 -3.25
N VAL A 595 20.04 -22.18 -3.16
CA VAL A 595 20.55 -21.42 -4.30
C VAL A 595 22.04 -21.14 -4.11
N ASP A 596 22.80 -21.25 -5.17
CA ASP A 596 24.18 -20.81 -5.25
C ASP A 596 24.20 -19.32 -5.63
N THR A 597 24.65 -18.46 -4.72
CA THR A 597 24.63 -17.00 -4.94
C THR A 597 25.70 -16.50 -5.90
N ASP A 598 26.68 -17.33 -6.26
CA ASP A 598 27.71 -16.98 -7.26
C ASP A 598 27.22 -17.22 -8.70
N THR A 599 26.26 -18.12 -8.88
CA THR A 599 25.71 -18.49 -10.19
C THR A 599 24.21 -18.25 -10.32
N CYS A 600 23.52 -18.07 -9.20
CA CYS A 600 22.06 -18.06 -9.06
C CYS A 600 21.38 -19.34 -9.58
N GLU A 601 22.10 -20.46 -9.62
CA GLU A 601 21.51 -21.77 -9.90
C GLU A 601 20.78 -22.29 -8.66
N THR A 602 19.50 -22.62 -8.83
CA THR A 602 18.68 -23.23 -7.77
C THR A 602 18.88 -24.73 -7.73
N SER A 603 18.71 -25.34 -6.56
CA SER A 603 18.87 -26.77 -6.31
C SER A 603 17.78 -27.31 -5.40
N GLY A 604 17.58 -28.63 -5.44
CA GLY A 604 16.57 -29.31 -4.63
C GLY A 604 15.22 -29.38 -5.31
N ASP A 605 14.33 -30.18 -4.74
CA ASP A 605 12.97 -30.37 -5.24
C ASP A 605 11.97 -29.39 -4.61
N GLY A 606 10.86 -29.16 -5.31
CA GLY A 606 9.72 -28.36 -4.83
C GLY A 606 8.45 -28.79 -5.55
N PHE A 607 7.41 -28.00 -5.40
CA PHE A 607 6.08 -28.36 -5.86
C PHE A 607 5.55 -27.35 -6.89
N GLY A 608 5.02 -27.83 -8.00
CA GLY A 608 4.27 -27.01 -8.95
C GLY A 608 2.88 -26.61 -8.40
N GLN A 609 2.37 -27.43 -7.46
CA GLN A 609 1.10 -27.21 -6.78
C GLN A 609 1.18 -27.83 -5.39
N LEU A 610 0.62 -27.12 -4.42
CA LEU A 610 0.35 -27.63 -3.07
C LEU A 610 -1.12 -27.44 -2.72
N CYS A 611 -1.70 -28.42 -2.05
CA CYS A 611 -3.08 -28.36 -1.53
C CYS A 611 -3.18 -29.14 -0.23
N SER A 612 -3.96 -28.60 0.72
CA SER A 612 -4.29 -29.25 1.99
C SER A 612 -5.65 -28.82 2.48
N VAL A 613 -6.36 -29.71 3.14
CA VAL A 613 -7.48 -29.37 4.01
C VAL A 613 -7.03 -29.57 5.45
N TRP A 614 -6.95 -28.50 6.20
CA TRP A 614 -6.46 -28.47 7.58
C TRP A 614 -7.57 -27.99 8.52
N THR A 615 -7.71 -28.66 9.67
CA THR A 615 -8.66 -28.28 10.74
C THR A 615 -7.89 -27.71 11.91
N ASP A 616 -8.33 -26.58 12.47
CA ASP A 616 -7.68 -25.93 13.60
C ASP A 616 -7.70 -26.82 14.86
N PRO A 617 -6.57 -27.37 15.30
CA PRO A 617 -6.51 -28.23 16.48
C PRO A 617 -6.63 -27.43 17.79
N ASP A 618 -6.38 -26.14 17.76
CA ASP A 618 -6.34 -25.24 18.91
C ASP A 618 -7.49 -24.22 18.87
N PHE A 619 -8.61 -24.61 18.25
CA PHE A 619 -9.78 -23.75 18.11
C PHE A 619 -10.48 -23.54 19.46
N ASP A 620 -10.63 -22.27 19.84
CA ASP A 620 -11.44 -21.85 20.98
C ASP A 620 -12.69 -21.12 20.48
N PRO A 621 -13.90 -21.73 20.62
CA PRO A 621 -15.12 -21.13 20.12
C PRO A 621 -15.57 -19.86 20.85
N SER A 622 -14.99 -19.57 22.01
CA SER A 622 -15.27 -18.33 22.75
C SER A 622 -14.45 -17.13 22.27
N ARG A 623 -13.41 -17.36 21.48
CA ARG A 623 -12.46 -16.34 21.05
C ARG A 623 -12.65 -15.95 19.59
N ARG A 624 -12.56 -14.65 19.31
CA ARG A 624 -12.46 -14.15 17.94
C ARG A 624 -11.11 -14.52 17.35
N ALA A 625 -11.11 -14.95 16.10
CA ALA A 625 -9.88 -15.33 15.41
C ALA A 625 -9.88 -14.87 13.94
N VAL A 626 -8.69 -14.73 13.40
CA VAL A 626 -8.44 -14.41 12.00
C VAL A 626 -7.44 -15.42 11.44
N TYR A 627 -7.69 -15.90 10.21
CA TYR A 627 -6.85 -16.88 9.52
C TYR A 627 -6.52 -16.40 8.13
N TYR A 628 -5.26 -16.49 7.72
CA TYR A 628 -4.88 -16.31 6.32
C TYR A 628 -3.78 -17.30 5.92
N MET A 629 -3.68 -17.57 4.62
CA MET A 629 -2.67 -18.47 4.08
C MET A 629 -1.49 -17.66 3.55
N ARG A 630 -0.28 -18.18 3.77
CA ARG A 630 0.96 -17.75 3.12
C ARG A 630 1.54 -18.93 2.35
N SER A 631 1.78 -18.76 1.04
CA SER A 631 2.53 -19.70 0.21
C SER A 631 3.95 -19.20 0.05
N VAL A 632 4.93 -20.10 0.16
CA VAL A 632 6.37 -19.77 0.14
C VAL A 632 7.06 -20.60 -0.93
N GLU A 633 7.87 -19.97 -1.78
CA GLU A 633 8.73 -20.63 -2.76
C GLU A 633 10.02 -21.16 -2.14
N ASN A 634 10.71 -22.02 -2.87
CA ASN A 634 12.09 -22.37 -2.56
C ASN A 634 12.99 -21.14 -2.57
N PRO A 635 14.16 -21.18 -1.88
CA PRO A 635 15.13 -20.09 -1.94
C PRO A 635 15.62 -19.84 -3.38
N SER A 636 15.74 -18.56 -3.74
CA SER A 636 16.28 -18.08 -5.00
C SER A 636 17.19 -16.87 -4.79
N CYS A 637 17.89 -16.42 -5.83
CA CYS A 637 18.66 -15.17 -5.76
C CYS A 637 17.75 -13.96 -5.69
N ARG A 638 18.03 -13.07 -4.74
CA ARG A 638 17.52 -11.71 -4.72
C ARG A 638 18.15 -10.89 -5.85
N TYR A 639 17.48 -9.86 -6.34
CA TYR A 639 17.95 -9.07 -7.51
C TYR A 639 19.39 -8.54 -7.39
N ASN A 640 19.82 -8.19 -6.20
CA ASN A 640 21.18 -7.70 -5.99
C ASN A 640 22.24 -8.80 -6.22
N ALA A 641 21.95 -10.06 -5.90
CA ALA A 641 22.81 -11.19 -6.27
C ALA A 641 22.93 -11.31 -7.79
N TRP A 642 21.80 -11.32 -8.52
CA TRP A 642 21.80 -11.33 -9.99
C TRP A 642 22.63 -10.21 -10.60
N GLN A 643 22.51 -9.01 -10.05
CA GLN A 643 23.26 -7.85 -10.56
C GLN A 643 24.73 -7.89 -10.18
N CYS A 644 25.07 -8.37 -8.97
CA CYS A 644 26.46 -8.53 -8.54
C CYS A 644 27.26 -9.49 -9.43
N ILE A 645 26.64 -10.55 -9.93
CA ILE A 645 27.29 -11.51 -10.86
C ILE A 645 27.77 -10.80 -12.13
N GLY A 646 27.04 -9.79 -12.63
CA GLY A 646 27.37 -9.04 -13.84
C GLY A 646 28.32 -7.86 -13.64
N LEU A 647 28.76 -7.58 -12.39
CA LEU A 647 29.63 -6.43 -12.08
C LEU A 647 31.06 -6.86 -11.79
N GLU A 648 32.03 -6.10 -12.35
CA GLU A 648 33.46 -6.35 -12.18
C GLU A 648 34.22 -5.06 -11.87
N GLY A 649 35.39 -5.18 -11.24
CA GLY A 649 36.34 -4.08 -11.01
C GLY A 649 35.73 -2.94 -10.19
N GLU A 650 35.85 -1.70 -10.69
CA GLU A 650 35.37 -0.49 -9.99
C GLU A 650 33.84 -0.36 -9.99
N ASP A 651 33.14 -1.06 -10.89
CA ASP A 651 31.67 -1.05 -10.96
C ASP A 651 31.04 -2.01 -9.94
N ARG A 652 31.81 -2.94 -9.34
CA ARG A 652 31.34 -3.87 -8.33
C ARG A 652 31.47 -3.29 -6.94
N PRO A 653 30.34 -2.93 -6.25
CA PRO A 653 30.39 -2.43 -4.88
C PRO A 653 30.90 -3.48 -3.89
N ALA A 654 31.52 -3.03 -2.80
CA ALA A 654 31.97 -3.90 -1.71
C ALA A 654 30.81 -4.67 -1.06
N ASP A 655 29.61 -4.13 -1.10
CA ASP A 655 28.38 -4.78 -0.60
C ASP A 655 28.04 -6.11 -1.32
N CYS A 656 28.51 -6.32 -2.56
CA CYS A 656 28.37 -7.58 -3.26
C CYS A 656 29.14 -8.74 -2.60
N ASP A 657 30.20 -8.41 -1.85
CA ASP A 657 31.09 -9.37 -1.19
C ASP A 657 30.91 -9.35 0.34
N ASP A 658 29.98 -8.55 0.87
CA ASP A 658 29.68 -8.47 2.30
C ASP A 658 28.74 -9.62 2.71
N PRO A 659 29.19 -10.59 3.54
CA PRO A 659 28.38 -11.73 3.95
C PRO A 659 27.19 -11.35 4.86
N SER A 660 27.13 -10.13 5.36
CA SER A 660 25.97 -9.63 6.11
C SER A 660 24.80 -9.20 5.20
N ARG A 661 25.04 -9.10 3.89
CA ARG A 661 24.03 -8.65 2.93
C ARG A 661 23.15 -9.81 2.47
N LYS A 662 21.86 -9.51 2.33
CA LYS A 662 20.86 -10.47 1.90
C LYS A 662 20.95 -10.67 0.38
N LEU A 663 21.41 -11.83 -0.05
CA LEU A 663 21.52 -12.23 -1.46
C LEU A 663 20.50 -13.30 -1.86
N VAL A 664 19.79 -13.87 -0.89
CA VAL A 664 18.80 -14.92 -1.07
C VAL A 664 17.43 -14.41 -0.66
N ILE A 665 16.42 -14.76 -1.44
CA ILE A 665 15.02 -14.46 -1.16
C ILE A 665 14.18 -15.74 -1.19
N GLN A 666 13.11 -15.82 -0.44
CA GLN A 666 12.02 -16.77 -0.56
C GLN A 666 10.74 -16.01 -0.88
N GLU A 667 10.42 -15.97 -2.15
CA GLU A 667 9.22 -15.30 -2.63
C GLU A 667 7.96 -15.95 -2.07
N ARG A 668 6.89 -15.18 -1.99
CA ARG A 668 5.68 -15.60 -1.32
C ARG A 668 4.41 -14.92 -1.83
N ALA A 669 3.27 -15.47 -1.44
CA ALA A 669 2.00 -14.83 -1.61
C ALA A 669 1.17 -14.92 -0.32
N TRP A 670 0.32 -13.91 -0.08
CA TRP A 670 -0.56 -13.79 1.08
C TRP A 670 -2.00 -13.70 0.62
N THR A 671 -2.87 -14.59 1.11
CA THR A 671 -4.30 -14.48 0.85
C THR A 671 -4.96 -13.46 1.76
N SER A 672 -6.07 -12.91 1.35
CA SER A 672 -6.96 -12.19 2.26
C SER A 672 -7.44 -13.11 3.38
N PRO A 673 -7.61 -12.57 4.61
CA PRO A 673 -8.03 -13.37 5.77
C PRO A 673 -9.48 -13.86 5.70
N ILE A 674 -9.76 -14.89 6.51
CA ILE A 674 -11.11 -15.34 6.88
C ILE A 674 -11.26 -15.13 8.39
N TRP A 675 -12.38 -14.58 8.83
CA TRP A 675 -12.63 -14.22 10.23
C TRP A 675 -13.61 -15.18 10.89
N TYR A 676 -13.40 -15.42 12.17
CA TYR A 676 -14.33 -16.09 13.06
C TYR A 676 -14.78 -15.15 14.18
N THR A 677 -16.08 -15.00 14.33
CA THR A 677 -16.70 -14.27 15.45
C THR A 677 -17.60 -15.24 16.20
N PRO A 678 -17.43 -15.40 17.54
CA PRO A 678 -18.32 -16.22 18.37
C PRO A 678 -19.78 -15.79 18.24
N ALA A 679 -20.69 -16.76 18.29
CA ALA A 679 -22.11 -16.44 18.45
C ALA A 679 -22.30 -15.73 19.80
N GLY A 680 -22.98 -14.58 19.81
CA GLY A 680 -23.21 -13.76 20.99
C GLY A 680 -24.13 -14.41 22.01
#